data_dde94a25c958673f87713edf0cf7fb97
#
_entry.id   dde94a25c958673f87713edf0cf7fb97
#
_cell.length_a   1.000
_cell.length_b   1.000
_cell.length_c   1.000
_cell.angle_alpha   90.00
_cell.angle_beta   90.00
_cell.angle_gamma   90.00
#
_symmetry.space_group_name_H-M   'P 1'
#
loop_
_entity.id
_entity.type
_entity.pdbx_description
1 polymer ?
#
loop_
_entity_poly.entity_id
_entity_poly.type
_entity_poly.pdbx_seq_one_letter_code
_entity_poly.pdbx_strand_id
1 'polypeptide(L)'
;AFIKLETNFSIKIYEVGDITEDELALLMKQYPIIHKMYKTNSYVDLLKSPFYINLIVSNSMDIDNIGDENSLREYIWKNIICLEEKSRMYGILSNKVIETVEKIVFERARKFMLGIHKDDIDRDIMHALLSEGVIAQQGDYIRLKYDIFEDICFEHYFDKAFDLCKGKYKTFYDEIENLGRCVYRRYQIWISNKMFIQVNRDKFLYSLTFSDEIPQSWKRQTEIGIVKSRFCDNYFEEQGSEILEQGMLFDFVKNINLFAFEGELLHIRQESPQMKLSPIGNGRPCIIRLLKNEEIYKKNIIGRDDIVKLCLDYAKQEDKVAVIASDACAMMEYYVEYSLQESEQENYYKIIDEISSCLEALYRMADNSEEWLKKFFNTLINNYINGNRKSMRKSEDIMEWTLKNAYPALVTGLASELCLIADILWLRGKVDAEEFDFYRADRLSKGFEYGLSEKAEHYNYLYRTVYENAFLWNLFRLNFKVGFHWAIQFINRVILEYATNNPEYVIKIKVKISESNAIKEYWGNGNMWLAGIRDHNVPTLIGDVIFCLKEAIISSLEICKKDHEFTVAFANYVKETIYSKSNNIVLLTIIESIGMHFENELPGYALDLATSIELVHWDTTRYMLYKKNPTKELLERQILKTMGIPELKDRYELDKKCDLSIQEYVSHTQIYFDSIVQDKCYGILDYLYSIIKNDAENAQDYLQIQKMDMRGAKATKITDNIIMLEPQISGEAEKIVLRQEEFNKPKQRLNAAIKKCNDNMVSGQIDLPSTLDAIKVILELMKDTDMA
;
A
#
# COMPACT_ATOMS: atom_id res chain seq x y z
N ALA A 1 -12.29 13.65 -23.15
CA ALA A 1 -12.75 13.24 -24.47
C ALA A 1 -12.26 11.82 -24.71
N PHE A 2 -13.19 10.87 -24.74
CA PHE A 2 -12.88 9.47 -25.02
C PHE A 2 -12.78 9.29 -26.52
N ILE A 3 -11.57 9.03 -27.00
CA ILE A 3 -11.37 8.46 -28.34
C ILE A 3 -11.16 6.98 -28.13
N LYS A 4 -12.19 6.18 -28.44
CA LYS A 4 -12.07 4.76 -28.61
C LYS A 4 -11.47 4.56 -29.99
N LEU A 5 -10.14 4.52 -30.05
CA LEU A 5 -9.42 4.10 -31.26
C LEU A 5 -9.17 2.60 -31.15
N GLU A 6 -9.94 1.83 -31.90
CA GLU A 6 -9.61 0.44 -32.24
C GLU A 6 -8.41 0.47 -33.19
N THR A 7 -7.22 0.70 -32.68
CA THR A 7 -5.99 0.49 -33.44
C THR A 7 -4.92 0.00 -32.47
N ASN A 8 -4.06 -0.89 -32.96
CA ASN A 8 -2.97 -1.57 -32.24
C ASN A 8 -1.83 -0.63 -31.80
N PHE A 9 -2.13 0.57 -31.31
CA PHE A 9 -1.17 1.49 -30.76
C PHE A 9 -1.28 1.51 -29.23
N SER A 10 -0.20 1.18 -28.55
CA SER A 10 -0.08 1.43 -27.12
C SER A 10 0.18 2.92 -26.89
N ILE A 11 -0.81 3.65 -26.41
CA ILE A 11 -0.63 5.04 -25.96
C ILE A 11 -0.01 4.97 -24.57
N LYS A 12 1.23 5.45 -24.44
CA LYS A 12 1.82 5.73 -23.11
C LYS A 12 1.46 7.15 -22.74
N ILE A 13 0.69 7.29 -21.68
CA ILE A 13 0.42 8.59 -21.06
C ILE A 13 1.51 8.81 -20.03
N TYR A 14 2.25 9.90 -20.17
CA TYR A 14 3.19 10.38 -19.16
C TYR A 14 2.55 11.58 -18.46
N GLU A 15 2.35 11.49 -17.16
CA GLU A 15 2.04 12.64 -16.34
C GLU A 15 3.35 13.34 -15.98
N VAL A 16 3.41 14.63 -16.26
CA VAL A 16 4.50 15.48 -15.82
C VAL A 16 4.06 16.01 -14.46
N GLY A 17 4.61 15.46 -13.39
CA GLY A 17 4.38 15.92 -12.04
C GLY A 17 5.04 17.26 -11.73
N ASP A 18 4.85 17.72 -10.50
CA ASP A 18 5.57 18.86 -9.97
C ASP A 18 7.10 18.60 -9.92
N ILE A 19 7.86 19.67 -10.07
CA ILE A 19 9.32 19.63 -9.99
C ILE A 19 9.74 19.31 -8.56
N THR A 20 10.58 18.30 -8.42
CA THR A 20 11.13 17.90 -7.12
C THR A 20 12.15 18.93 -6.59
N GLU A 21 12.41 18.91 -5.29
CA GLU A 21 13.42 19.79 -4.68
C GLU A 21 14.83 19.61 -5.30
N ASP A 22 15.19 18.38 -5.66
CA ASP A 22 16.47 18.08 -6.31
C ASP A 22 16.52 18.65 -7.74
N GLU A 23 15.45 18.52 -8.51
CA GLU A 23 15.33 19.11 -9.84
C GLU A 23 15.33 20.63 -9.78
N LEU A 24 14.63 21.22 -8.80
CA LEU A 24 14.62 22.65 -8.57
C LEU A 24 16.03 23.17 -8.21
N ALA A 25 16.77 22.43 -7.39
CA ALA A 25 18.16 22.75 -7.06
C ALA A 25 19.09 22.74 -8.28
N LEU A 26 18.85 21.85 -9.24
CA LEU A 26 19.56 21.82 -10.52
C LEU A 26 19.18 23.02 -11.41
N LEU A 27 17.89 23.34 -11.49
CA LEU A 27 17.40 24.49 -12.26
C LEU A 27 17.91 25.82 -11.70
N MET A 28 18.00 25.97 -10.37
CA MET A 28 18.58 27.14 -9.72
C MET A 28 20.07 27.36 -10.08
N LYS A 29 20.81 26.26 -10.28
CA LYS A 29 22.22 26.35 -10.74
C LYS A 29 22.32 26.78 -12.19
N GLN A 30 21.39 26.35 -13.02
CA GLN A 30 21.39 26.61 -14.46
C GLN A 30 20.79 27.99 -14.80
N TYR A 31 19.79 28.45 -14.06
CA TYR A 31 19.03 29.66 -14.33
C TYR A 31 19.07 30.59 -13.10
N PRO A 32 19.94 31.66 -13.10
CA PRO A 32 20.05 32.61 -11.98
C PRO A 32 18.71 33.26 -11.59
N ILE A 33 17.82 33.44 -12.57
CA ILE A 33 16.49 34.01 -12.38
C ILE A 33 15.64 33.14 -11.42
N ILE A 34 15.67 31.80 -11.58
CA ILE A 34 14.97 30.87 -10.72
C ILE A 34 15.51 30.92 -9.29
N HIS A 35 16.84 31.00 -9.14
CA HIS A 35 17.47 31.15 -7.82
C HIS A 35 17.06 32.47 -7.11
N LYS A 36 16.92 33.56 -7.85
CA LYS A 36 16.46 34.83 -7.30
C LYS A 36 15.00 34.74 -6.82
N MET A 37 14.12 34.11 -7.62
CA MET A 37 12.71 33.92 -7.26
C MET A 37 12.56 33.01 -6.04
N TYR A 38 13.31 31.93 -5.97
CA TYR A 38 13.28 31.02 -4.83
C TYR A 38 13.60 31.73 -3.51
N LYS A 39 14.54 32.64 -3.52
CA LYS A 39 14.95 33.43 -2.32
C LYS A 39 13.83 34.32 -1.77
N THR A 40 12.91 34.73 -2.56
CA THR A 40 11.83 35.65 -2.14
C THR A 40 10.67 34.96 -1.47
N ASN A 41 10.69 33.64 -1.33
CA ASN A 41 9.65 32.78 -0.74
C ASN A 41 8.22 32.93 -1.33
N SER A 42 7.93 34.00 -2.06
CA SER A 42 6.62 34.31 -2.63
C SER A 42 6.29 33.45 -3.86
N TYR A 43 7.28 32.76 -4.42
CA TYR A 43 7.14 32.05 -5.69
C TYR A 43 7.43 30.55 -5.59
N VAL A 44 7.69 30.04 -4.40
CA VAL A 44 8.16 28.64 -4.21
C VAL A 44 7.19 27.63 -4.84
N ASP A 45 5.89 27.85 -4.66
CA ASP A 45 4.87 26.94 -5.20
C ASP A 45 4.74 27.05 -6.73
N LEU A 46 4.90 28.26 -7.29
CA LEU A 46 4.92 28.44 -8.74
C LEU A 46 6.11 27.76 -9.40
N LEU A 47 7.27 27.76 -8.70
CA LEU A 47 8.48 27.13 -9.18
C LEU A 47 8.43 25.59 -9.14
N LYS A 48 7.45 25.00 -8.52
CA LYS A 48 7.17 23.55 -8.64
C LYS A 48 6.53 23.20 -9.99
N SER A 49 5.90 24.17 -10.66
CA SER A 49 5.26 23.93 -11.95
C SER A 49 6.24 24.09 -13.12
N PRO A 50 6.47 23.04 -13.93
CA PRO A 50 7.31 23.12 -15.13
C PRO A 50 6.85 24.20 -16.12
N PHE A 51 5.55 24.49 -16.14
CA PHE A 51 4.96 25.52 -16.99
C PHE A 51 5.49 26.92 -16.65
N TYR A 52 5.43 27.31 -15.37
CA TYR A 52 5.88 28.64 -14.96
C TYR A 52 7.39 28.80 -15.13
N ILE A 53 8.17 27.78 -14.83
CA ILE A 53 9.62 27.81 -15.07
C ILE A 53 9.93 28.01 -16.55
N ASN A 54 9.30 27.25 -17.42
CA ASN A 54 9.48 27.41 -18.87
C ASN A 54 9.10 28.82 -19.32
N LEU A 55 7.98 29.34 -18.85
CA LEU A 55 7.50 30.67 -19.20
C LEU A 55 8.48 31.78 -18.76
N ILE A 56 8.98 31.70 -17.52
CA ILE A 56 9.92 32.66 -16.93
C ILE A 56 11.26 32.65 -17.69
N VAL A 57 11.80 31.46 -17.95
CA VAL A 57 13.09 31.29 -18.62
C VAL A 57 12.98 31.70 -20.09
N SER A 58 11.91 31.27 -20.80
CA SER A 58 11.77 31.53 -22.24
C SER A 58 11.50 33.01 -22.56
N ASN A 59 10.90 33.76 -21.67
CA ASN A 59 10.57 35.17 -21.89
C ASN A 59 11.60 36.16 -21.27
N SER A 60 12.67 35.63 -20.63
CA SER A 60 13.71 36.47 -20.00
C SER A 60 13.13 37.59 -19.11
N MET A 61 12.14 37.24 -18.27
CA MET A 61 11.35 38.17 -17.50
C MET A 61 12.23 39.00 -16.55
N ASP A 62 11.97 40.30 -16.48
CA ASP A 62 12.62 41.17 -15.49
C ASP A 62 11.89 41.06 -14.14
N ILE A 63 12.45 40.22 -13.26
CA ILE A 63 11.86 39.95 -11.95
C ILE A 63 11.93 41.11 -10.98
N ASP A 64 12.85 42.07 -11.19
CA ASP A 64 12.96 43.20 -10.30
C ASP A 64 11.68 44.07 -10.27
N ASN A 65 10.84 43.95 -11.33
CA ASN A 65 9.57 44.62 -11.45
C ASN A 65 8.39 43.72 -11.08
N ILE A 66 8.61 42.42 -10.72
CA ILE A 66 7.59 41.45 -10.37
C ILE A 66 7.77 41.12 -8.89
N GLY A 67 6.91 41.70 -8.04
CA GLY A 67 7.05 41.57 -6.58
C GLY A 67 6.37 40.34 -5.99
N ASP A 68 5.34 39.78 -6.67
CA ASP A 68 4.52 38.69 -6.20
C ASP A 68 3.83 37.93 -7.34
N GLU A 69 3.07 36.90 -7.00
CA GLU A 69 2.31 36.09 -7.94
C GLU A 69 1.30 36.90 -8.78
N ASN A 70 0.62 37.86 -8.17
CA ASN A 70 -0.36 38.70 -8.89
C ASN A 70 0.33 39.57 -9.93
N SER A 71 1.46 40.17 -9.58
CA SER A 71 2.29 40.95 -10.50
C SER A 71 2.78 40.09 -11.67
N LEU A 72 3.12 38.81 -11.41
CA LEU A 72 3.49 37.86 -12.44
C LEU A 72 2.32 37.53 -13.37
N ARG A 73 1.13 37.31 -12.83
CA ARG A 73 -0.08 37.05 -13.63
C ARG A 73 -0.46 38.25 -14.50
N GLU A 74 -0.35 39.45 -13.94
CA GLU A 74 -0.55 40.71 -14.66
C GLU A 74 0.48 40.90 -15.78
N TYR A 75 1.74 40.57 -15.54
CA TYR A 75 2.79 40.57 -16.56
C TYR A 75 2.49 39.57 -17.68
N ILE A 76 2.06 38.34 -17.34
CA ILE A 76 1.67 37.31 -18.31
C ILE A 76 0.50 37.81 -19.17
N TRP A 77 -0.52 38.43 -18.56
CA TRP A 77 -1.63 39.00 -19.28
C TRP A 77 -1.21 40.05 -20.27
N LYS A 78 -0.51 41.09 -19.81
CA LYS A 78 -0.15 42.23 -20.66
C LYS A 78 0.87 41.87 -21.74
N ASN A 79 1.97 41.23 -21.35
CA ASN A 79 3.13 41.13 -22.23
C ASN A 79 3.15 39.83 -23.04
N ILE A 80 2.50 38.77 -22.52
CA ILE A 80 2.51 37.47 -23.20
C ILE A 80 1.21 37.20 -23.92
N ILE A 81 0.06 37.32 -23.23
CA ILE A 81 -1.24 36.99 -23.82
C ILE A 81 -1.73 38.12 -24.73
N CYS A 82 -1.69 39.36 -24.26
CA CYS A 82 -2.20 40.52 -25.00
C CYS A 82 -1.16 41.16 -25.93
N LEU A 83 0.11 40.74 -25.86
CA LEU A 83 1.21 41.24 -26.65
C LEU A 83 1.32 42.80 -26.62
N GLU A 84 1.12 43.42 -25.44
CA GLU A 84 0.99 44.91 -25.34
C GLU A 84 2.19 45.65 -25.94
N GLU A 85 3.41 45.23 -25.66
CA GLU A 85 4.61 45.80 -26.23
C GLU A 85 4.89 45.29 -27.66
N LYS A 86 4.61 44.03 -27.95
CA LYS A 86 4.96 43.39 -29.23
C LYS A 86 3.92 43.65 -30.32
N SER A 87 2.69 44.00 -29.98
CA SER A 87 1.61 44.26 -30.96
C SER A 87 2.00 45.32 -32.01
N ARG A 88 2.77 46.33 -31.61
CA ARG A 88 3.30 47.38 -32.50
C ARG A 88 4.23 46.79 -33.57
N MET A 89 5.00 45.77 -33.25
CA MET A 89 5.91 45.11 -34.24
C MET A 89 5.15 44.44 -35.35
N TYR A 90 3.94 43.99 -35.04
CA TYR A 90 3.00 43.33 -36.00
C TYR A 90 2.05 44.32 -36.67
N GLY A 91 2.11 45.62 -36.32
CA GLY A 91 1.21 46.65 -36.83
C GLY A 91 -0.24 46.51 -36.33
N ILE A 92 -0.46 45.85 -35.23
CA ILE A 92 -1.77 45.50 -34.63
C ILE A 92 -2.02 46.35 -33.41
N LEU A 93 -3.29 46.73 -33.19
CA LEU A 93 -3.69 47.43 -31.97
C LEU A 93 -3.88 46.39 -30.85
N SER A 94 -3.29 46.62 -29.66
CA SER A 94 -3.40 45.71 -28.50
C SER A 94 -4.84 45.44 -28.08
N ASN A 95 -5.71 46.42 -28.19
CA ASN A 95 -7.15 46.22 -27.89
C ASN A 95 -7.81 45.17 -28.79
N LYS A 96 -7.41 45.07 -30.06
CA LYS A 96 -7.93 44.03 -30.95
C LYS A 96 -7.40 42.67 -30.62
N VAL A 97 -6.18 42.59 -30.11
CA VAL A 97 -5.61 41.33 -29.59
C VAL A 97 -6.42 40.84 -28.38
N ILE A 98 -6.74 41.76 -27.43
CA ILE A 98 -7.57 41.46 -26.27
C ILE A 98 -8.95 40.97 -26.70
N GLU A 99 -9.63 41.69 -27.57
CA GLU A 99 -10.95 41.31 -28.08
C GLU A 99 -10.93 39.90 -28.75
N THR A 100 -9.87 39.62 -29.48
CA THR A 100 -9.68 38.30 -30.14
C THR A 100 -9.45 37.19 -29.13
N VAL A 101 -8.59 37.40 -28.13
CA VAL A 101 -8.33 36.44 -27.05
C VAL A 101 -9.63 36.17 -26.25
N GLU A 102 -10.32 37.23 -25.84
CA GLU A 102 -11.64 37.13 -25.17
C GLU A 102 -12.64 36.34 -26.01
N LYS A 103 -12.72 36.60 -27.32
CA LYS A 103 -13.58 35.88 -28.25
C LYS A 103 -13.27 34.39 -28.28
N ILE A 104 -11.97 34.03 -28.39
CA ILE A 104 -11.53 32.63 -28.40
C ILE A 104 -12.00 31.93 -27.11
N VAL A 105 -11.75 32.54 -25.96
CA VAL A 105 -12.03 31.97 -24.64
C VAL A 105 -13.53 31.84 -24.39
N PHE A 106 -14.29 32.91 -24.62
CA PHE A 106 -15.72 32.95 -24.28
C PHE A 106 -16.60 32.17 -25.24
N GLU A 107 -16.32 32.18 -26.53
CA GLU A 107 -17.06 31.32 -27.46
C GLU A 107 -16.82 29.84 -27.19
N ARG A 108 -15.54 29.45 -26.90
CA ARG A 108 -15.19 28.11 -26.51
C ARG A 108 -15.94 27.70 -25.23
N ALA A 109 -16.00 28.58 -24.24
CA ALA A 109 -16.69 28.36 -22.98
C ALA A 109 -18.22 28.18 -23.18
N ARG A 110 -18.87 29.08 -23.94
CA ARG A 110 -20.29 29.01 -24.20
C ARG A 110 -20.73 27.78 -24.99
N LYS A 111 -19.91 27.38 -25.98
CA LYS A 111 -20.28 26.32 -26.91
C LYS A 111 -19.73 24.94 -26.53
N PHE A 112 -18.96 24.86 -25.45
CA PHE A 112 -18.24 23.62 -25.03
C PHE A 112 -17.40 23.01 -26.16
N MET A 113 -16.76 23.83 -26.98
CA MET A 113 -15.97 23.40 -28.12
C MET A 113 -14.49 23.25 -27.75
N LEU A 114 -13.78 22.44 -28.51
CA LEU A 114 -12.31 22.30 -28.36
C LEU A 114 -11.54 23.55 -28.82
N GLY A 115 -12.14 24.38 -29.67
CA GLY A 115 -11.59 25.63 -30.19
C GLY A 115 -12.63 26.37 -31.02
N ILE A 116 -12.31 27.57 -31.53
CA ILE A 116 -13.10 28.32 -32.51
C ILE A 116 -12.51 28.13 -33.91
N HIS A 117 -13.33 28.31 -34.93
CA HIS A 117 -12.88 28.17 -36.32
C HIS A 117 -11.91 29.31 -36.69
N LYS A 118 -10.83 28.99 -37.38
CA LYS A 118 -9.77 29.96 -37.78
C LYS A 118 -10.28 31.14 -38.61
N ASP A 119 -11.33 30.93 -39.43
CA ASP A 119 -11.90 31.96 -40.25
C ASP A 119 -12.69 33.01 -39.46
N ASP A 120 -12.96 32.73 -38.17
CA ASP A 120 -13.64 33.66 -37.24
C ASP A 120 -12.65 34.66 -36.60
N ILE A 121 -11.33 34.54 -36.93
CA ILE A 121 -10.25 35.36 -36.39
C ILE A 121 -9.59 36.15 -37.51
N ASP A 122 -9.24 37.41 -37.24
CA ASP A 122 -8.42 38.20 -38.11
C ASP A 122 -7.07 37.51 -38.37
N ARG A 123 -6.64 37.43 -39.66
CA ARG A 123 -5.46 36.66 -40.07
C ARG A 123 -4.16 37.22 -39.50
N ASP A 124 -4.03 38.55 -39.42
CA ASP A 124 -2.81 39.21 -38.95
C ASP A 124 -2.67 39.00 -37.42
N ILE A 125 -3.78 39.10 -36.68
CA ILE A 125 -3.83 38.85 -35.25
C ILE A 125 -3.57 37.35 -35.00
N MET A 126 -4.17 36.45 -35.73
CA MET A 126 -3.94 35.01 -35.64
C MET A 126 -2.46 34.68 -35.84
N HIS A 127 -1.85 35.26 -36.89
CA HIS A 127 -0.43 35.03 -37.16
C HIS A 127 0.47 35.53 -36.01
N ALA A 128 0.20 36.68 -35.46
CA ALA A 128 0.93 37.23 -34.32
C ALA A 128 0.81 36.33 -33.10
N LEU A 129 -0.42 35.92 -32.75
CA LEU A 129 -0.66 35.04 -31.59
C LEU A 129 -0.06 33.61 -31.74
N LEU A 130 -0.04 33.08 -32.98
CA LEU A 130 0.64 31.81 -33.26
C LEU A 130 2.15 31.95 -33.14
N SER A 131 2.72 33.01 -33.71
CA SER A 131 4.17 33.26 -33.70
C SER A 131 4.72 33.44 -32.27
N GLU A 132 3.94 34.11 -31.40
CA GLU A 132 4.30 34.30 -30.01
C GLU A 132 3.91 33.11 -29.10
N GLY A 133 3.29 32.07 -29.65
CA GLY A 133 2.94 30.88 -28.94
C GLY A 133 1.78 31.02 -27.91
N VAL A 134 0.93 32.03 -28.11
CA VAL A 134 -0.25 32.27 -27.26
C VAL A 134 -1.40 31.31 -27.60
N ILE A 135 -1.59 31.07 -28.88
CA ILE A 135 -2.61 30.15 -29.39
C ILE A 135 -1.97 28.93 -30.04
N ALA A 136 -2.75 27.84 -30.12
CA ALA A 136 -2.43 26.63 -30.84
C ALA A 136 -3.52 26.37 -31.89
N GLN A 137 -3.11 25.94 -33.08
CA GLN A 137 -3.98 25.51 -34.16
C GLN A 137 -4.01 23.98 -34.23
N GLN A 138 -5.23 23.42 -34.30
CA GLN A 138 -5.45 22.00 -34.54
C GLN A 138 -6.46 21.82 -35.68
N GLY A 139 -5.96 21.57 -36.88
CA GLY A 139 -6.76 21.59 -38.11
C GLY A 139 -7.28 22.99 -38.37
N ASP A 140 -8.60 23.15 -38.45
CA ASP A 140 -9.28 24.43 -38.66
C ASP A 140 -9.67 25.12 -37.38
N TYR A 141 -9.33 24.56 -36.22
CA TYR A 141 -9.70 25.09 -34.91
C TYR A 141 -8.51 25.75 -34.21
N ILE A 142 -8.80 26.82 -33.51
CA ILE A 142 -7.85 27.65 -32.73
C ILE A 142 -8.30 27.64 -31.27
N ARG A 143 -7.33 27.48 -30.36
CA ARG A 143 -7.51 27.61 -28.91
C ARG A 143 -6.30 28.29 -28.28
N LEU A 144 -6.43 28.75 -27.05
CA LEU A 144 -5.23 29.13 -26.29
C LEU A 144 -4.34 27.91 -26.10
N LYS A 145 -3.03 28.14 -26.13
CA LYS A 145 -2.04 27.07 -26.06
C LYS A 145 -2.03 26.36 -24.71
N TYR A 146 -2.29 27.14 -23.65
CA TYR A 146 -2.28 26.66 -22.27
C TYR A 146 -3.58 27.04 -21.57
N ASP A 147 -4.13 26.14 -20.74
CA ASP A 147 -5.38 26.38 -20.01
C ASP A 147 -5.23 27.54 -19.00
N ILE A 148 -4.04 27.72 -18.42
CA ILE A 148 -3.76 28.85 -17.52
C ILE A 148 -3.96 30.22 -18.20
N PHE A 149 -3.74 30.33 -19.50
CA PHE A 149 -4.01 31.57 -20.22
C PHE A 149 -5.50 31.88 -20.28
N GLU A 150 -6.34 30.84 -20.34
CA GLU A 150 -7.79 31.03 -20.25
C GLU A 150 -8.20 31.48 -18.85
N ASP A 151 -7.62 30.88 -17.81
CA ASP A 151 -7.91 31.26 -16.44
C ASP A 151 -7.52 32.73 -16.17
N ILE A 152 -6.34 33.19 -16.63
CA ILE A 152 -5.94 34.61 -16.54
C ILE A 152 -6.87 35.52 -17.34
N CYS A 153 -7.32 35.10 -18.54
CA CYS A 153 -8.29 35.88 -19.33
C CYS A 153 -9.62 36.03 -18.58
N PHE A 154 -10.13 34.97 -17.96
CA PHE A 154 -11.35 35.03 -17.14
C PHE A 154 -11.19 35.91 -15.90
N GLU A 155 -10.04 35.89 -15.24
CA GLU A 155 -9.76 36.76 -14.11
C GLU A 155 -9.85 38.23 -14.49
N HIS A 156 -9.21 38.62 -15.57
CA HIS A 156 -9.30 40.00 -16.09
C HIS A 156 -10.73 40.40 -16.48
N TYR A 157 -11.48 39.49 -17.08
CA TYR A 157 -12.85 39.72 -17.41
C TYR A 157 -13.73 39.93 -16.18
N PHE A 158 -13.57 39.08 -15.15
CA PHE A 158 -14.31 39.21 -13.90
C PHE A 158 -13.95 40.49 -13.17
N ASP A 159 -12.69 40.93 -13.13
CA ASP A 159 -12.29 42.20 -12.56
C ASP A 159 -12.97 43.36 -13.25
N LYS A 160 -12.93 43.38 -14.56
CA LYS A 160 -13.58 44.43 -15.39
C LYS A 160 -15.11 44.44 -15.18
N ALA A 161 -15.76 43.28 -15.23
CA ALA A 161 -17.20 43.15 -15.04
C ALA A 161 -17.60 43.57 -13.63
N PHE A 162 -16.81 43.21 -12.62
CA PHE A 162 -17.07 43.60 -11.24
C PHE A 162 -16.89 45.09 -11.00
N ASP A 163 -15.87 45.72 -11.53
CA ASP A 163 -15.65 47.17 -11.44
C ASP A 163 -16.78 47.95 -12.13
N LEU A 164 -17.26 47.42 -13.25
CA LEU A 164 -18.38 48.08 -13.99
C LEU A 164 -19.71 47.95 -13.26
N CYS A 165 -19.91 46.93 -12.42
CA CYS A 165 -21.21 46.74 -11.72
C CYS A 165 -21.44 47.77 -10.62
N LYS A 166 -20.40 48.45 -10.13
CA LYS A 166 -20.46 49.53 -9.11
C LYS A 166 -21.33 49.15 -7.90
N GLY A 167 -21.17 47.91 -7.39
CA GLY A 167 -21.91 47.38 -6.26
C GLY A 167 -23.29 46.83 -6.58
N LYS A 168 -23.72 46.80 -7.85
CA LYS A 168 -24.93 46.11 -8.27
C LYS A 168 -24.61 44.64 -8.58
N TYR A 169 -24.44 43.84 -7.57
CA TYR A 169 -23.98 42.47 -7.70
C TYR A 169 -24.80 41.61 -8.65
N LYS A 170 -26.13 41.80 -8.66
CA LYS A 170 -27.00 41.08 -9.58
C LYS A 170 -26.56 41.26 -11.04
N THR A 171 -26.22 42.50 -11.45
CA THR A 171 -25.81 42.81 -12.83
C THR A 171 -24.50 42.07 -13.18
N PHE A 172 -23.55 41.98 -12.23
CA PHE A 172 -22.33 41.23 -12.41
C PHE A 172 -22.60 39.73 -12.64
N TYR A 173 -23.46 39.15 -11.79
CA TYR A 173 -23.75 37.72 -11.91
C TYR A 173 -24.60 37.39 -13.15
N ASP A 174 -25.56 38.23 -13.52
CA ASP A 174 -26.34 38.08 -14.76
C ASP A 174 -25.41 38.11 -16.00
N GLU A 175 -24.33 38.92 -15.96
CA GLU A 175 -23.37 39.01 -17.05
C GLU A 175 -22.49 37.74 -17.16
N ILE A 176 -21.94 37.30 -16.04
CA ILE A 176 -21.04 36.13 -16.07
C ILE A 176 -21.79 34.80 -16.26
N GLU A 177 -23.08 34.71 -15.88
CA GLU A 177 -23.91 33.52 -16.15
C GLU A 177 -24.12 33.27 -17.66
N ASN A 178 -24.06 34.30 -18.48
CA ASN A 178 -24.13 34.14 -19.92
C ASN A 178 -22.95 33.36 -20.54
N LEU A 179 -21.88 33.16 -19.78
CA LEU A 179 -20.73 32.34 -20.20
C LEU A 179 -20.94 30.82 -19.99
N GLY A 180 -22.05 30.42 -19.35
CA GLY A 180 -22.42 29.04 -19.13
C GLY A 180 -21.77 28.44 -17.87
N ARG A 181 -22.05 27.12 -17.61
CA ARG A 181 -21.65 26.46 -16.36
C ARG A 181 -20.13 26.31 -16.17
N CYS A 182 -19.35 26.37 -17.22
CA CYS A 182 -17.89 26.30 -17.16
C CYS A 182 -17.27 27.49 -16.39
N VAL A 183 -18.03 28.57 -16.22
CA VAL A 183 -17.61 29.78 -15.49
C VAL A 183 -17.39 29.52 -13.98
N TYR A 184 -18.12 28.56 -13.39
CA TYR A 184 -18.05 28.32 -11.94
C TYR A 184 -16.64 27.99 -11.45
N ARG A 185 -15.94 27.09 -12.13
CA ARG A 185 -14.55 26.74 -11.76
C ARG A 185 -13.64 27.97 -11.84
N ARG A 186 -13.75 28.75 -12.89
CA ARG A 186 -12.93 29.94 -13.11
C ARG A 186 -13.23 31.04 -12.11
N TYR A 187 -14.51 31.20 -11.75
CA TYR A 187 -14.92 32.08 -10.67
C TYR A 187 -14.32 31.64 -9.32
N GLN A 188 -14.34 30.38 -9.00
CA GLN A 188 -13.71 29.86 -7.77
C GLN A 188 -12.18 30.16 -7.74
N ILE A 189 -11.50 30.02 -8.89
CA ILE A 189 -10.07 30.36 -9.01
C ILE A 189 -9.88 31.87 -8.79
N TRP A 190 -10.70 32.69 -9.41
CA TRP A 190 -10.68 34.14 -9.24
C TRP A 190 -10.88 34.54 -7.78
N ILE A 191 -11.85 33.98 -7.08
CA ILE A 191 -12.06 34.20 -5.63
C ILE A 191 -10.82 33.77 -4.84
N SER A 192 -10.29 32.60 -5.11
CA SER A 192 -9.09 32.09 -4.44
C SER A 192 -7.88 33.03 -4.58
N ASN A 193 -7.69 33.60 -5.77
CA ASN A 193 -6.59 34.53 -6.04
C ASN A 193 -6.78 35.89 -5.36
N LYS A 194 -8.03 36.36 -5.26
CA LYS A 194 -8.37 37.63 -4.55
C LYS A 194 -8.08 37.56 -3.05
N MET A 195 -7.99 36.40 -2.47
CA MET A 195 -7.68 36.21 -1.04
C MET A 195 -6.27 36.59 -0.63
N PHE A 196 -5.34 36.68 -1.58
CA PHE A 196 -3.94 37.05 -1.29
C PHE A 196 -3.82 38.46 -0.69
N ILE A 197 -4.64 39.44 -1.13
CA ILE A 197 -4.55 40.82 -0.74
C ILE A 197 -5.55 41.15 0.37
N GLN A 198 -5.07 41.67 1.52
CA GLN A 198 -5.90 42.02 2.68
C GLN A 198 -7.08 42.93 2.33
N VAL A 199 -6.86 44.01 1.56
CA VAL A 199 -7.96 44.94 1.18
C VAL A 199 -9.07 44.22 0.43
N ASN A 200 -8.73 43.22 -0.37
CA ASN A 200 -9.75 42.43 -1.06
C ASN A 200 -10.54 41.55 -0.08
N ARG A 201 -9.85 40.97 0.96
CA ARG A 201 -10.56 40.18 1.99
C ARG A 201 -11.53 41.03 2.78
N ASP A 202 -11.09 42.21 3.24
CA ASP A 202 -11.87 43.10 4.13
C ASP A 202 -13.10 43.71 3.45
N LYS A 203 -13.02 44.02 2.16
CA LYS A 203 -14.09 44.73 1.45
C LYS A 203 -14.78 43.88 0.41
N PHE A 204 -14.00 43.33 -0.50
CA PHE A 204 -14.52 42.62 -1.67
C PHE A 204 -15.10 41.25 -1.28
N LEU A 205 -14.30 40.37 -0.66
CA LEU A 205 -14.76 39.04 -0.27
C LEU A 205 -15.81 39.10 0.84
N TYR A 206 -15.67 40.03 1.78
CA TYR A 206 -16.69 40.27 2.79
C TYR A 206 -18.06 40.55 2.12
N SER A 207 -18.09 41.48 1.17
CA SER A 207 -19.34 41.80 0.46
C SER A 207 -19.90 40.62 -0.32
N LEU A 208 -19.05 39.83 -0.97
CA LEU A 208 -19.48 38.65 -1.75
C LEU A 208 -19.97 37.49 -0.87
N THR A 209 -19.50 37.39 0.35
CA THR A 209 -19.89 36.34 1.29
C THR A 209 -21.19 36.69 2.02
N PHE A 210 -21.28 37.91 2.55
CA PHE A 210 -22.34 38.30 3.50
C PHE A 210 -23.50 39.08 2.91
N SER A 211 -23.37 39.64 1.71
CA SER A 211 -24.47 40.42 1.10
C SER A 211 -25.67 39.56 0.74
N ASP A 212 -26.89 40.03 1.11
CA ASP A 212 -28.16 39.38 0.76
C ASP A 212 -28.57 39.59 -0.70
N GLU A 213 -27.94 40.53 -1.42
CA GLU A 213 -28.24 40.78 -2.83
C GLU A 213 -27.66 39.72 -3.77
N ILE A 214 -26.79 38.83 -3.26
CA ILE A 214 -26.09 37.80 -4.05
C ILE A 214 -26.92 36.52 -4.11
N PRO A 215 -27.17 35.98 -5.32
CA PRO A 215 -27.87 34.71 -5.46
C PRO A 215 -27.19 33.60 -4.72
N GLN A 216 -27.94 32.75 -4.02
CA GLN A 216 -27.41 31.67 -3.18
C GLN A 216 -26.48 30.72 -3.95
N SER A 217 -26.71 30.47 -5.23
CA SER A 217 -25.84 29.70 -6.09
C SER A 217 -24.44 30.30 -6.17
N TRP A 218 -24.31 31.59 -6.26
CA TRP A 218 -23.04 32.32 -6.35
C TRP A 218 -22.37 32.50 -5.00
N LYS A 219 -23.13 32.71 -3.91
CA LYS A 219 -22.59 32.64 -2.54
C LYS A 219 -21.87 31.32 -2.34
N ARG A 220 -22.50 30.22 -2.71
CA ARG A 220 -21.91 28.90 -2.64
C ARG A 220 -20.60 28.77 -3.45
N GLN A 221 -20.54 29.33 -4.65
CA GLN A 221 -19.31 29.34 -5.45
C GLN A 221 -18.20 30.15 -4.79
N THR A 222 -18.56 31.27 -4.14
CA THR A 222 -17.63 32.10 -3.36
C THR A 222 -17.07 31.31 -2.18
N GLU A 223 -17.92 30.67 -1.38
CA GLU A 223 -17.49 29.82 -0.25
C GLU A 223 -16.55 28.66 -0.71
N ILE A 224 -16.88 28.01 -1.84
CA ILE A 224 -16.01 26.97 -2.42
C ILE A 224 -14.66 27.56 -2.84
N GLY A 225 -14.64 28.74 -3.46
CA GLY A 225 -13.39 29.41 -3.84
C GLY A 225 -12.53 29.76 -2.62
N ILE A 226 -13.17 30.23 -1.53
CA ILE A 226 -12.50 30.53 -0.27
C ILE A 226 -11.85 29.28 0.32
N VAL A 227 -12.59 28.18 0.53
CA VAL A 227 -12.08 26.96 1.17
C VAL A 227 -11.02 26.22 0.34
N LYS A 228 -11.03 26.40 -0.97
CA LYS A 228 -10.00 25.86 -1.88
C LYS A 228 -8.72 26.70 -1.89
N SER A 229 -8.77 27.94 -1.42
CA SER A 229 -7.61 28.83 -1.43
C SER A 229 -6.57 28.40 -0.40
N ARG A 230 -5.31 28.50 -0.79
CA ARG A 230 -4.18 28.37 0.12
C ARG A 230 -4.02 29.54 1.10
N PHE A 231 -4.72 30.65 0.85
CA PHE A 231 -4.68 31.87 1.65
C PHE A 231 -5.92 32.02 2.55
N CYS A 232 -6.72 31.00 2.74
CA CYS A 232 -7.96 31.08 3.51
C CYS A 232 -7.74 31.30 5.01
N ASP A 233 -6.53 30.98 5.55
CA ASP A 233 -6.21 31.20 6.97
C ASP A 233 -6.51 32.62 7.41
N ASN A 234 -5.94 33.61 6.69
CA ASN A 234 -6.16 35.03 7.00
C ASN A 234 -7.65 35.42 6.95
N TYR A 235 -8.39 34.88 5.98
CA TYR A 235 -9.82 35.18 5.85
C TYR A 235 -10.63 34.63 7.03
N PHE A 236 -10.36 33.39 7.46
CA PHE A 236 -11.02 32.82 8.63
C PHE A 236 -10.61 33.47 9.94
N GLU A 237 -9.37 33.96 10.06
CA GLU A 237 -8.93 34.75 11.20
C GLU A 237 -9.62 36.12 11.26
N GLU A 238 -9.79 36.78 10.12
CA GLU A 238 -10.41 38.09 10.00
C GLU A 238 -11.94 38.04 10.10
N GLN A 239 -12.60 37.05 9.49
CA GLN A 239 -14.04 36.97 9.30
C GLN A 239 -14.70 35.84 10.11
N GLY A 240 -13.94 35.06 10.89
CA GLY A 240 -14.48 33.90 11.60
C GLY A 240 -15.63 34.25 12.56
N SER A 241 -15.55 35.36 13.27
CA SER A 241 -16.61 35.82 14.16
C SER A 241 -17.91 36.13 13.40
N GLU A 242 -17.83 36.82 12.26
CA GLU A 242 -18.99 37.14 11.42
C GLU A 242 -19.59 35.86 10.82
N ILE A 243 -18.80 34.93 10.37
CA ILE A 243 -19.27 33.62 9.88
C ILE A 243 -20.06 32.87 10.94
N LEU A 244 -19.64 32.95 12.21
CA LEU A 244 -20.37 32.38 13.34
C LEU A 244 -21.65 33.09 13.64
N GLU A 245 -21.65 34.43 13.69
CA GLU A 245 -22.82 35.28 13.96
C GLU A 245 -23.90 35.11 12.89
N GLN A 246 -23.51 34.97 11.63
CA GLN A 246 -24.42 34.76 10.50
C GLN A 246 -24.85 33.29 10.34
N GLY A 247 -24.32 32.38 11.14
CA GLY A 247 -24.66 30.95 11.10
C GLY A 247 -24.15 30.18 9.87
N MET A 248 -23.19 30.74 9.13
CA MET A 248 -22.72 30.20 7.85
C MET A 248 -21.68 29.07 7.99
N LEU A 249 -21.19 28.81 9.20
CA LEU A 249 -20.09 27.83 9.41
C LEU A 249 -20.42 26.45 8.82
N PHE A 250 -21.64 25.97 8.99
CA PHE A 250 -22.03 24.65 8.46
C PHE A 250 -22.19 24.63 6.93
N ASP A 251 -22.44 25.76 6.29
CA ASP A 251 -22.41 25.86 4.83
C ASP A 251 -20.97 25.69 4.33
N PHE A 252 -19.99 26.31 5.00
CA PHE A 252 -18.59 26.09 4.72
C PHE A 252 -18.17 24.63 4.95
N VAL A 253 -18.58 24.01 6.06
CA VAL A 253 -18.30 22.58 6.33
C VAL A 253 -18.86 21.69 5.22
N LYS A 254 -20.11 21.89 4.82
CA LYS A 254 -20.74 21.13 3.73
C LYS A 254 -20.05 21.34 2.38
N ASN A 255 -19.72 22.60 2.07
CA ASN A 255 -19.08 22.92 0.80
C ASN A 255 -17.67 22.33 0.71
N ILE A 256 -16.90 22.32 1.81
CA ILE A 256 -15.58 21.70 1.83
C ILE A 256 -15.68 20.18 1.71
N ASN A 257 -16.65 19.56 2.37
CA ASN A 257 -16.87 18.11 2.33
C ASN A 257 -17.37 17.59 0.96
N LEU A 258 -17.92 18.46 0.13
CA LEU A 258 -18.47 18.11 -1.18
C LEU A 258 -17.57 18.51 -2.35
N PHE A 259 -16.88 19.66 -2.25
CA PHE A 259 -16.27 20.29 -3.41
C PHE A 259 -14.77 20.58 -3.28
N ALA A 260 -14.19 20.55 -2.08
CA ALA A 260 -12.76 20.81 -1.91
C ALA A 260 -11.93 19.53 -2.11
N PHE A 261 -12.06 18.94 -3.30
CA PHE A 261 -11.31 17.76 -3.73
C PHE A 261 -10.77 17.97 -5.13
N GLU A 262 -9.65 17.34 -5.40
CA GLU A 262 -9.09 17.12 -6.72
C GLU A 262 -9.18 15.65 -7.08
N GLY A 263 -9.54 15.35 -8.31
CA GLY A 263 -9.67 13.98 -8.79
C GLY A 263 -8.46 13.59 -9.60
N GLU A 264 -7.75 12.57 -9.16
CA GLU A 264 -6.69 11.90 -9.88
C GLU A 264 -7.23 10.63 -10.53
N LEU A 265 -7.02 10.48 -11.84
CA LEU A 265 -7.39 9.27 -12.57
C LEU A 265 -6.32 8.21 -12.33
N LEU A 266 -6.64 7.25 -11.48
CA LEU A 266 -5.79 6.07 -11.33
C LEU A 266 -6.01 5.15 -12.53
N HIS A 267 -5.01 5.04 -13.39
CA HIS A 267 -4.96 4.06 -14.46
C HIS A 267 -4.58 2.68 -13.88
N ILE A 268 -5.56 2.02 -13.27
CA ILE A 268 -5.42 0.61 -12.88
C ILE A 268 -5.46 -0.19 -14.18
N ARG A 269 -4.36 -0.88 -14.49
CA ARG A 269 -4.21 -1.69 -15.69
C ARG A 269 -5.41 -2.64 -15.84
N GLN A 270 -6.21 -2.46 -16.90
CA GLN A 270 -7.29 -3.32 -17.42
C GLN A 270 -8.70 -3.18 -16.82
N GLU A 271 -8.96 -2.30 -15.88
CA GLU A 271 -10.32 -1.99 -15.41
C GLU A 271 -10.68 -0.54 -15.70
N SER A 272 -11.97 -0.20 -15.59
CA SER A 272 -12.43 1.17 -15.77
C SER A 272 -11.66 2.11 -14.85
N PRO A 273 -11.18 3.27 -15.35
CA PRO A 273 -10.38 4.20 -14.56
C PRO A 273 -11.14 4.60 -13.30
N GLN A 274 -10.53 4.36 -12.13
CA GLN A 274 -11.06 4.82 -10.86
C GLN A 274 -10.54 6.22 -10.57
N MET A 275 -11.42 7.09 -10.11
CA MET A 275 -11.06 8.44 -9.70
C MET A 275 -10.74 8.44 -8.21
N LYS A 276 -9.49 8.70 -7.84
CA LYS A 276 -9.09 8.98 -6.47
C LYS A 276 -9.34 10.46 -6.19
N LEU A 277 -10.12 10.76 -5.16
CA LEU A 277 -10.36 12.13 -4.71
C LEU A 277 -9.40 12.46 -3.57
N SER A 278 -8.55 13.45 -3.77
CA SER A 278 -7.65 13.98 -2.74
C SER A 278 -8.14 15.32 -2.23
N PRO A 279 -8.18 15.55 -0.90
CA PRO A 279 -8.58 16.84 -0.33
C PRO A 279 -7.61 17.96 -0.74
N ILE A 280 -8.14 19.12 -1.11
CA ILE A 280 -7.35 20.30 -1.49
C ILE A 280 -7.73 21.55 -0.69
N GLY A 281 -6.82 22.51 -0.66
CA GLY A 281 -6.99 23.83 -0.01
C GLY A 281 -6.84 23.79 1.52
N ASN A 282 -6.65 24.95 2.12
CA ASN A 282 -6.39 25.12 3.56
C ASN A 282 -7.66 25.36 4.38
N GLY A 283 -8.85 25.26 3.79
CA GLY A 283 -10.10 25.50 4.51
C GLY A 283 -10.38 24.52 5.64
N ARG A 284 -9.95 23.25 5.50
CA ARG A 284 -10.16 22.22 6.56
C ARG A 284 -9.49 22.59 7.87
N PRO A 285 -8.18 22.89 7.93
CA PRO A 285 -7.51 23.34 9.15
C PRO A 285 -8.20 24.53 9.82
N CYS A 286 -8.58 25.53 9.06
CA CYS A 286 -9.24 26.74 9.56
C CYS A 286 -10.58 26.44 10.22
N ILE A 287 -11.42 25.66 9.56
CA ILE A 287 -12.75 25.30 10.07
C ILE A 287 -12.62 24.38 11.30
N ILE A 288 -11.68 23.43 11.31
CA ILE A 288 -11.42 22.56 12.47
C ILE A 288 -11.07 23.41 13.70
N ARG A 289 -10.15 24.37 13.55
CA ARG A 289 -9.76 25.30 14.63
C ARG A 289 -10.96 26.10 15.12
N LEU A 290 -11.78 26.63 14.23
CA LEU A 290 -12.96 27.43 14.59
C LEU A 290 -14.01 26.59 15.33
N LEU A 291 -14.33 25.41 14.83
CA LEU A 291 -15.24 24.46 15.48
C LEU A 291 -14.77 24.08 16.89
N LYS A 292 -13.46 23.90 17.08
CA LYS A 292 -12.86 23.53 18.37
C LYS A 292 -12.85 24.69 19.35
N ASN A 293 -12.42 25.88 18.95
CA ASN A 293 -12.30 27.05 19.80
C ASN A 293 -13.66 27.48 20.38
N GLU A 294 -14.71 27.41 19.58
CA GLU A 294 -16.07 27.78 20.00
C GLU A 294 -16.87 26.62 20.57
N GLU A 295 -16.25 25.45 20.73
CA GLU A 295 -16.90 24.23 21.20
C GLU A 295 -18.20 23.88 20.47
N ILE A 296 -18.29 24.24 19.20
CA ILE A 296 -19.51 24.06 18.37
C ILE A 296 -19.83 22.57 18.20
N TYR A 297 -18.79 21.74 18.13
CA TYR A 297 -18.93 20.29 18.03
C TYR A 297 -19.67 19.65 19.19
N LYS A 298 -19.67 20.27 20.39
CA LYS A 298 -20.41 19.82 21.57
C LYS A 298 -21.88 20.24 21.53
N LYS A 299 -22.16 21.39 20.93
CA LYS A 299 -23.50 22.02 20.92
C LYS A 299 -24.38 21.53 19.76
N ASN A 300 -23.78 21.01 18.69
CA ASN A 300 -24.50 20.69 17.46
C ASN A 300 -24.33 19.22 17.06
N ILE A 301 -25.15 18.37 17.64
CA ILE A 301 -25.17 16.92 17.35
C ILE A 301 -25.71 16.63 15.94
N ILE A 302 -26.57 17.48 15.39
CA ILE A 302 -27.17 17.31 14.05
C ILE A 302 -26.10 17.41 12.95
N GLY A 303 -25.09 18.25 13.14
CA GLY A 303 -23.95 18.42 12.19
C GLY A 303 -22.79 17.47 12.42
N ARG A 304 -22.92 16.49 13.31
CA ARG A 304 -21.85 15.57 13.70
C ARG A 304 -21.20 14.86 12.52
N ASP A 305 -22.01 14.30 11.62
CA ASP A 305 -21.49 13.52 10.49
C ASP A 305 -20.65 14.37 9.53
N ASP A 306 -21.04 15.63 9.34
CA ASP A 306 -20.29 16.58 8.52
C ASP A 306 -18.96 16.95 9.18
N ILE A 307 -18.93 17.13 10.51
CA ILE A 307 -17.70 17.41 11.28
C ILE A 307 -16.78 16.18 11.28
N VAL A 308 -17.34 14.99 11.51
CA VAL A 308 -16.57 13.72 11.45
C VAL A 308 -15.94 13.54 10.09
N LYS A 309 -16.71 13.78 9.00
CA LYS A 309 -16.17 13.70 7.64
C LYS A 309 -15.06 14.71 7.41
N LEU A 310 -15.23 15.95 7.86
CA LEU A 310 -14.22 17.01 7.77
C LEU A 310 -12.90 16.58 8.42
N CYS A 311 -12.97 16.07 9.67
CA CYS A 311 -11.79 15.62 10.43
C CYS A 311 -11.15 14.37 9.82
N LEU A 312 -11.97 13.43 9.32
CA LEU A 312 -11.49 12.23 8.65
C LEU A 312 -10.77 12.57 7.33
N ASP A 313 -11.33 13.47 6.52
CA ASP A 313 -10.69 13.91 5.29
C ASP A 313 -9.39 14.67 5.57
N TYR A 314 -9.32 15.43 6.68
CA TYR A 314 -8.08 16.04 7.15
C TYR A 314 -7.06 14.97 7.59
N ALA A 315 -7.49 13.96 8.33
CA ALA A 315 -6.63 12.86 8.77
C ALA A 315 -6.02 12.05 7.61
N LYS A 316 -6.63 12.08 6.43
CA LYS A 316 -6.12 11.43 5.20
C LYS A 316 -5.07 12.25 4.44
N GLN A 317 -4.88 13.52 4.79
CA GLN A 317 -3.84 14.37 4.17
C GLN A 317 -2.44 13.93 4.64
N GLU A 318 -1.43 14.09 3.78
CA GLU A 318 -0.04 13.75 4.11
C GLU A 318 0.55 14.77 5.08
N ASP A 319 0.41 16.06 4.78
CA ASP A 319 0.97 17.16 5.58
C ASP A 319 -0.04 17.66 6.62
N LYS A 320 0.07 17.12 7.84
CA LYS A 320 -0.79 17.50 8.97
C LYS A 320 -0.07 18.42 9.95
N VAL A 321 -0.69 19.55 10.27
CA VAL A 321 -0.19 20.44 11.33
C VAL A 321 -0.59 19.87 12.70
N ALA A 322 0.39 19.61 13.57
CA ALA A 322 0.17 18.93 14.86
C ALA A 322 -0.92 19.57 15.74
N VAL A 323 -0.97 20.91 15.81
CA VAL A 323 -2.00 21.63 16.58
C VAL A 323 -3.39 21.35 16.05
N ILE A 324 -3.57 21.38 14.73
CA ILE A 324 -4.87 21.10 14.09
C ILE A 324 -5.25 19.63 14.21
N ALA A 325 -4.27 18.73 14.11
CA ALA A 325 -4.47 17.31 14.33
C ALA A 325 -4.96 17.04 15.76
N SER A 326 -4.36 17.69 16.76
CA SER A 326 -4.83 17.63 18.15
C SER A 326 -6.24 18.17 18.35
N ASP A 327 -6.60 19.27 17.65
CA ASP A 327 -7.94 19.82 17.69
C ASP A 327 -8.97 18.87 17.07
N ALA A 328 -8.63 18.27 15.93
CA ALA A 328 -9.45 17.24 15.30
C ALA A 328 -9.60 16.00 16.18
N CYS A 329 -8.51 15.51 16.78
CA CYS A 329 -8.54 14.39 17.71
C CYS A 329 -9.47 14.66 18.88
N ALA A 330 -9.37 15.81 19.54
CA ALA A 330 -10.23 16.15 20.67
C ALA A 330 -11.73 16.14 20.35
N MET A 331 -12.10 16.53 19.12
CA MET A 331 -13.48 16.41 18.65
C MET A 331 -13.89 14.97 18.42
N MET A 332 -13.01 14.15 17.83
CA MET A 332 -13.28 12.73 17.56
C MET A 332 -13.36 11.92 18.86
N GLU A 333 -12.48 12.19 19.83
CA GLU A 333 -12.51 11.61 21.17
C GLU A 333 -13.86 11.87 21.84
N TYR A 334 -14.30 13.12 21.83
CA TYR A 334 -15.60 13.51 22.37
C TYR A 334 -16.75 12.74 21.72
N TYR A 335 -16.76 12.61 20.38
CA TYR A 335 -17.83 11.89 19.70
C TYR A 335 -17.82 10.39 19.94
N VAL A 336 -16.64 9.77 20.11
CA VAL A 336 -16.53 8.38 20.50
C VAL A 336 -17.12 8.19 21.92
N GLU A 337 -16.71 9.02 22.88
CA GLU A 337 -17.21 8.94 24.27
C GLU A 337 -18.71 9.17 24.35
N TYR A 338 -19.23 10.19 23.64
CA TYR A 338 -20.64 10.49 23.56
C TYR A 338 -21.45 9.30 23.02
N SER A 339 -21.03 8.69 21.91
CA SER A 339 -21.73 7.55 21.32
C SER A 339 -21.68 6.31 22.21
N LEU A 340 -20.58 6.08 22.93
CA LEU A 340 -20.48 4.97 23.86
C LEU A 340 -21.43 5.14 25.05
N GLN A 341 -21.61 6.37 25.57
CA GLN A 341 -22.56 6.66 26.63
C GLN A 341 -24.02 6.52 26.17
N GLU A 342 -24.37 7.06 25.01
CA GLU A 342 -25.72 6.94 24.42
C GLU A 342 -26.07 5.48 24.14
N SER A 343 -25.13 4.70 23.62
CA SER A 343 -25.34 3.30 23.27
C SER A 343 -25.53 2.36 24.47
N GLU A 344 -25.36 2.85 25.71
CA GLU A 344 -25.76 2.09 26.90
C GLU A 344 -27.29 1.92 26.97
N GLN A 345 -28.03 2.82 26.35
CA GLN A 345 -29.49 2.85 26.37
C GLN A 345 -30.15 2.14 25.16
N GLU A 346 -29.43 1.94 24.02
CA GLU A 346 -29.99 1.41 22.76
C GLU A 346 -29.40 0.07 22.32
N ASN A 347 -29.98 -0.52 21.26
CA ASN A 347 -29.64 -1.82 20.70
C ASN A 347 -28.22 -1.88 20.10
N TYR A 348 -27.50 -2.87 20.50
CA TYR A 348 -26.10 -3.25 20.37
C TYR A 348 -25.44 -3.26 18.97
N TYR A 349 -26.16 -3.46 17.88
CA TYR A 349 -25.56 -3.76 16.56
C TYR A 349 -25.04 -2.55 15.76
N LYS A 350 -25.10 -1.35 16.29
CA LYS A 350 -24.78 -0.12 15.53
C LYS A 350 -23.53 0.64 15.97
N ILE A 351 -22.93 0.30 17.11
CA ILE A 351 -21.88 1.17 17.69
C ILE A 351 -20.65 1.33 16.79
N ILE A 352 -20.20 0.25 16.12
CA ILE A 352 -19.04 0.33 15.21
C ILE A 352 -19.37 1.20 14.01
N ASP A 353 -20.55 1.08 13.44
CA ASP A 353 -20.97 1.92 12.29
C ASP A 353 -20.96 3.39 12.65
N GLU A 354 -21.34 3.73 13.91
CA GLU A 354 -21.40 5.10 14.40
C GLU A 354 -20.03 5.70 14.71
N ILE A 355 -19.08 4.90 15.27
CA ILE A 355 -17.80 5.44 15.72
C ILE A 355 -16.63 5.11 14.78
N SER A 356 -16.81 4.24 13.79
CA SER A 356 -15.72 3.78 12.91
C SER A 356 -14.98 4.93 12.21
N SER A 357 -15.70 5.92 11.71
CA SER A 357 -15.10 7.10 11.06
C SER A 357 -14.31 7.97 12.04
N CYS A 358 -14.80 8.09 13.29
CA CYS A 358 -14.06 8.80 14.33
C CYS A 358 -12.78 8.05 14.72
N LEU A 359 -12.89 6.72 14.90
CA LEU A 359 -11.74 5.86 15.20
C LEU A 359 -10.73 5.85 14.05
N GLU A 360 -11.19 5.80 12.79
CA GLU A 360 -10.29 5.91 11.64
C GLU A 360 -9.50 7.23 11.66
N ALA A 361 -10.17 8.35 11.93
CA ALA A 361 -9.50 9.64 12.04
C ALA A 361 -8.48 9.67 13.18
N LEU A 362 -8.84 9.17 14.37
CA LEU A 362 -7.94 9.06 15.52
C LEU A 362 -6.74 8.15 15.23
N TYR A 363 -6.95 7.01 14.59
CA TYR A 363 -5.87 6.06 14.29
C TYR A 363 -4.89 6.60 13.24
N ARG A 364 -5.37 7.41 12.28
CA ARG A 364 -4.51 8.10 11.31
C ARG A 364 -3.72 9.26 11.92
N MET A 365 -4.14 9.77 13.08
CA MET A 365 -3.52 10.86 13.83
C MET A 365 -3.12 10.41 15.24
N ALA A 366 -2.78 9.14 15.43
CA ALA A 366 -2.58 8.54 16.75
C ALA A 366 -1.49 9.25 17.58
N ASP A 367 -0.48 9.81 16.96
CA ASP A 367 0.57 10.59 17.61
C ASP A 367 0.01 11.81 18.38
N ASN A 368 -1.15 12.32 17.98
CA ASN A 368 -1.81 13.47 18.61
C ASN A 368 -2.90 13.06 19.63
N SER A 369 -3.17 11.76 19.77
CA SER A 369 -4.19 11.21 20.67
C SER A 369 -3.68 10.00 21.48
N GLU A 370 -2.38 9.82 21.59
CA GLU A 370 -1.74 8.63 22.19
C GLU A 370 -2.22 8.34 23.59
N GLU A 371 -2.26 9.35 24.47
CA GLU A 371 -2.69 9.17 25.87
C GLU A 371 -4.16 8.76 25.99
N TRP A 372 -5.03 9.37 25.17
CA TRP A 372 -6.43 9.02 25.15
C TRP A 372 -6.64 7.60 24.61
N LEU A 373 -5.98 7.24 23.51
CA LEU A 373 -6.05 5.90 22.92
C LEU A 373 -5.56 4.82 23.88
N LYS A 374 -4.50 5.06 24.65
CA LYS A 374 -4.04 4.14 25.70
C LYS A 374 -5.13 3.91 26.78
N LYS A 375 -5.75 4.99 27.26
CA LYS A 375 -6.85 4.89 28.22
C LYS A 375 -8.05 4.18 27.64
N PHE A 376 -8.38 4.49 26.40
CA PHE A 376 -9.47 3.88 25.66
C PHE A 376 -9.28 2.36 25.50
N PHE A 377 -8.12 1.92 25.03
CA PHE A 377 -7.80 0.49 24.91
C PHE A 377 -7.81 -0.22 26.26
N ASN A 378 -7.26 0.37 27.30
CA ASN A 378 -7.33 -0.20 28.65
C ASN A 378 -8.77 -0.34 29.14
N THR A 379 -9.64 0.63 28.82
CA THR A 379 -11.06 0.56 29.17
C THR A 379 -11.77 -0.57 28.40
N LEU A 380 -11.48 -0.72 27.09
CA LEU A 380 -12.00 -1.82 26.29
C LEU A 380 -11.58 -3.18 26.85
N ILE A 381 -10.30 -3.34 27.16
CA ILE A 381 -9.76 -4.56 27.76
C ILE A 381 -10.43 -4.88 29.10
N ASN A 382 -10.55 -3.89 29.97
CA ASN A 382 -11.23 -4.07 31.25
C ASN A 382 -12.70 -4.46 31.08
N ASN A 383 -13.41 -3.81 30.16
CA ASN A 383 -14.81 -4.12 29.89
C ASN A 383 -14.98 -5.51 29.26
N TYR A 384 -14.01 -5.97 28.48
CA TYR A 384 -14.01 -7.31 27.92
C TYR A 384 -13.81 -8.39 29.01
N ILE A 385 -12.86 -8.17 29.92
CA ILE A 385 -12.50 -9.14 30.96
C ILE A 385 -13.50 -9.14 32.12
N ASN A 386 -13.91 -7.97 32.61
CA ASN A 386 -14.64 -7.78 33.84
C ASN A 386 -16.04 -7.21 33.67
N GLY A 387 -16.44 -6.83 32.48
CA GLY A 387 -17.71 -6.19 32.19
C GLY A 387 -18.89 -7.17 32.12
N ASN A 388 -20.08 -6.63 32.02
CA ASN A 388 -21.26 -7.43 31.71
C ASN A 388 -21.26 -7.88 30.25
N ARG A 389 -22.09 -8.84 29.89
CA ARG A 389 -22.16 -9.43 28.53
C ARG A 389 -22.30 -8.38 27.42
N LYS A 390 -23.02 -7.27 27.66
CA LYS A 390 -23.22 -6.20 26.66
C LYS A 390 -21.94 -5.39 26.46
N SER A 391 -21.28 -4.96 27.55
CA SER A 391 -20.03 -4.22 27.46
C SER A 391 -18.86 -5.07 26.95
N MET A 392 -18.83 -6.36 27.31
CA MET A 392 -17.87 -7.32 26.78
C MET A 392 -17.95 -7.41 25.25
N ARG A 393 -19.14 -7.62 24.68
CA ARG A 393 -19.32 -7.74 23.23
C ARG A 393 -19.00 -6.45 22.49
N LYS A 394 -19.43 -5.28 23.03
CA LYS A 394 -19.08 -3.98 22.46
C LYS A 394 -17.57 -3.80 22.36
N SER A 395 -16.88 -4.10 23.46
CA SER A 395 -15.41 -3.99 23.51
C SER A 395 -14.74 -4.97 22.57
N GLU A 396 -15.25 -6.18 22.47
CA GLU A 396 -14.79 -7.20 21.54
C GLU A 396 -14.88 -6.71 20.08
N ASP A 397 -16.03 -6.19 19.66
CA ASP A 397 -16.25 -5.70 18.30
C ASP A 397 -15.33 -4.51 17.95
N ILE A 398 -15.13 -3.59 18.90
CA ILE A 398 -14.24 -2.45 18.72
C ILE A 398 -12.78 -2.91 18.63
N MET A 399 -12.33 -3.81 19.49
CA MET A 399 -10.99 -4.35 19.47
C MET A 399 -10.71 -5.14 18.18
N GLU A 400 -11.68 -5.95 17.74
CA GLU A 400 -11.58 -6.68 16.46
C GLU A 400 -11.49 -5.72 15.27
N TRP A 401 -12.32 -4.67 15.25
CA TRP A 401 -12.27 -3.63 14.23
C TRP A 401 -10.92 -2.88 14.25
N THR A 402 -10.38 -2.62 15.44
CA THR A 402 -9.07 -1.98 15.62
C THR A 402 -7.95 -2.77 14.97
N LEU A 403 -7.88 -4.09 15.20
CA LEU A 403 -6.86 -4.94 14.59
C LEU A 403 -6.99 -5.04 13.06
N LYS A 404 -8.22 -4.91 12.53
CA LYS A 404 -8.47 -4.87 11.08
C LYS A 404 -8.13 -3.52 10.44
N ASN A 405 -8.05 -2.45 11.25
CA ASN A 405 -7.83 -1.07 10.80
C ASN A 405 -6.68 -0.41 11.58
N ALA A 406 -5.60 -1.15 11.78
CA ALA A 406 -4.41 -0.68 12.50
C ALA A 406 -3.53 0.16 11.57
N TYR A 407 -3.90 1.41 11.37
CA TYR A 407 -3.17 2.37 10.54
C TYR A 407 -1.72 2.58 11.01
N PRO A 408 -0.80 2.98 10.09
CA PRO A 408 0.62 3.15 10.41
C PRO A 408 0.91 3.98 11.66
N ALA A 409 0.29 5.16 11.81
CA ALA A 409 0.50 6.01 12.99
C ALA A 409 0.10 5.32 14.30
N LEU A 410 -1.03 4.58 14.28
CA LEU A 410 -1.48 3.81 15.45
C LEU A 410 -0.46 2.74 15.85
N VAL A 411 0.03 1.97 14.87
CA VAL A 411 0.98 0.88 15.15
C VAL A 411 2.34 1.42 15.59
N THR A 412 2.78 2.56 15.05
CA THR A 412 4.04 3.17 15.45
C THR A 412 4.01 3.60 16.93
N GLY A 413 2.92 4.21 17.40
CA GLY A 413 2.80 4.71 18.77
C GLY A 413 2.35 3.65 19.79
N LEU A 414 1.49 2.71 19.40
CA LEU A 414 0.73 1.85 20.32
C LEU A 414 0.87 0.34 20.03
N ALA A 415 2.02 -0.07 19.48
CA ALA A 415 2.28 -1.47 19.13
C ALA A 415 2.09 -2.44 20.31
N SER A 416 2.51 -2.06 21.51
CA SER A 416 2.41 -2.91 22.70
C SER A 416 0.96 -3.14 23.12
N GLU A 417 0.15 -2.09 23.09
CA GLU A 417 -1.27 -2.13 23.41
C GLU A 417 -2.04 -2.98 22.38
N LEU A 418 -1.70 -2.83 21.10
CA LEU A 418 -2.29 -3.65 20.04
C LEU A 418 -1.90 -5.12 20.15
N CYS A 419 -0.65 -5.44 20.53
CA CYS A 419 -0.22 -6.80 20.83
C CYS A 419 -1.03 -7.39 21.99
N LEU A 420 -1.29 -6.62 23.04
CA LEU A 420 -2.10 -7.05 24.17
C LEU A 420 -3.56 -7.32 23.75
N ILE A 421 -4.14 -6.45 22.93
CA ILE A 421 -5.48 -6.65 22.36
C ILE A 421 -5.51 -7.95 21.52
N ALA A 422 -4.49 -8.18 20.69
CA ALA A 422 -4.38 -9.39 19.90
C ALA A 422 -4.29 -10.64 20.77
N ASP A 423 -3.49 -10.63 21.83
CA ASP A 423 -3.39 -11.74 22.77
C ASP A 423 -4.74 -12.03 23.46
N ILE A 424 -5.45 -10.99 23.88
CA ILE A 424 -6.76 -11.13 24.54
C ILE A 424 -7.82 -11.70 23.60
N LEU A 425 -7.85 -11.26 22.35
CA LEU A 425 -8.83 -11.72 21.37
C LEU A 425 -8.51 -13.10 20.78
N TRP A 426 -7.22 -13.39 20.58
CA TRP A 426 -6.80 -14.57 19.83
C TRP A 426 -6.45 -15.77 20.70
N LEU A 427 -6.06 -15.54 21.94
CA LEU A 427 -5.74 -16.63 22.86
C LEU A 427 -6.95 -16.97 23.73
N ARG A 428 -7.20 -18.25 23.90
CA ARG A 428 -8.28 -18.74 24.77
C ARG A 428 -8.00 -18.36 26.22
N GLY A 429 -8.98 -17.68 26.83
CA GLY A 429 -8.95 -17.35 28.25
C GLY A 429 -9.39 -18.53 29.12
N LYS A 430 -9.11 -18.46 30.43
CA LYS A 430 -9.59 -19.46 31.38
C LYS A 430 -11.12 -19.50 31.50
N VAL A 431 -11.79 -18.41 31.14
CA VAL A 431 -13.27 -18.27 31.20
C VAL A 431 -13.95 -19.04 30.07
N ASP A 432 -13.30 -19.17 28.92
CA ASP A 432 -13.89 -19.90 27.76
C ASP A 432 -13.98 -21.42 27.99
N ALA A 433 -13.27 -21.94 28.98
CA ALA A 433 -13.22 -23.37 29.28
C ALA A 433 -14.47 -23.87 30.03
N GLU A 434 -15.21 -22.98 30.71
CA GLU A 434 -16.37 -23.37 31.55
C GLU A 434 -17.72 -23.19 30.83
N GLU A 435 -17.82 -22.33 29.81
CA GLU A 435 -19.06 -22.07 29.03
C GLU A 435 -19.16 -22.90 27.74
N PHE A 436 -18.37 -23.92 27.55
CA PHE A 436 -18.40 -24.74 26.36
C PHE A 436 -19.68 -25.59 26.34
N ASP A 437 -20.66 -25.08 25.63
CA ASP A 437 -21.96 -25.73 25.43
C ASP A 437 -21.74 -27.08 24.73
N PHE A 438 -22.17 -28.15 25.37
CA PHE A 438 -22.03 -29.54 24.98
C PHE A 438 -22.56 -29.86 23.55
N TYR A 439 -23.30 -28.92 22.95
CA TYR A 439 -23.85 -29.02 21.59
C TYR A 439 -22.91 -28.57 20.47
N ARG A 440 -21.74 -28.00 20.76
CA ARG A 440 -20.73 -27.56 19.77
C ARG A 440 -19.54 -28.52 19.64
N ALA A 441 -19.52 -29.62 20.36
CA ALA A 441 -18.39 -30.57 20.39
C ALA A 441 -18.08 -31.24 19.02
N ASP A 442 -19.02 -31.24 18.06
CA ASP A 442 -18.82 -31.82 16.74
C ASP A 442 -18.04 -30.95 15.75
N ARG A 443 -17.65 -29.73 16.15
CA ARG A 443 -16.82 -28.83 15.34
C ARG A 443 -15.68 -28.25 16.17
N LEU A 444 -14.87 -29.13 16.76
CA LEU A 444 -13.59 -28.70 17.30
C LEU A 444 -12.75 -28.14 16.15
N SER A 445 -12.63 -26.84 16.11
CA SER A 445 -11.81 -26.16 15.14
C SER A 445 -10.33 -26.49 15.40
N LYS A 446 -9.50 -26.51 14.35
CA LYS A 446 -8.06 -26.78 14.48
C LYS A 446 -7.37 -25.84 15.49
N GLY A 447 -7.82 -24.58 15.59
CA GLY A 447 -7.25 -23.60 16.50
C GLY A 447 -7.47 -23.91 17.97
N PHE A 448 -8.54 -24.62 18.31
CA PHE A 448 -8.84 -24.97 19.70
C PHE A 448 -7.73 -25.79 20.35
N GLU A 449 -7.14 -26.74 19.61
CA GLU A 449 -6.02 -27.55 20.09
C GLU A 449 -4.75 -26.72 20.33
N TYR A 450 -4.61 -25.62 19.62
CA TYR A 450 -3.52 -24.64 19.79
C TYR A 450 -3.80 -23.57 20.85
N GLY A 451 -4.89 -23.69 21.60
CA GLY A 451 -5.28 -22.70 22.62
C GLY A 451 -5.72 -21.36 22.02
N LEU A 452 -6.15 -21.36 20.75
CA LEU A 452 -6.71 -20.20 20.08
C LEU A 452 -8.20 -20.08 20.35
N SER A 453 -8.69 -18.85 20.38
CA SER A 453 -10.11 -18.54 20.50
C SER A 453 -10.85 -18.79 19.16
N GLU A 454 -12.18 -18.87 19.22
CA GLU A 454 -13.03 -18.93 18.01
C GLU A 454 -12.81 -17.71 17.10
N LYS A 455 -12.50 -16.56 17.66
CA LYS A 455 -12.21 -15.32 16.92
C LYS A 455 -10.93 -15.40 16.11
N ALA A 456 -9.90 -16.03 16.64
CA ALA A 456 -8.64 -16.25 15.94
C ALA A 456 -8.80 -17.05 14.65
N GLU A 457 -9.78 -17.97 14.62
CA GLU A 457 -10.05 -18.81 13.44
C GLU A 457 -10.83 -18.10 12.35
N HIS A 458 -11.71 -17.19 12.74
CA HIS A 458 -12.44 -16.36 11.80
C HIS A 458 -11.65 -15.16 11.29
N TYR A 459 -10.48 -14.95 11.86
CA TYR A 459 -9.57 -13.88 11.47
C TYR A 459 -8.81 -14.24 10.20
N ASN A 460 -9.48 -14.08 9.07
CA ASN A 460 -8.89 -14.33 7.76
C ASN A 460 -8.27 -13.03 7.24
N TYR A 461 -7.04 -12.76 7.68
CA TYR A 461 -6.34 -11.50 7.47
C TYR A 461 -6.10 -11.15 6.01
N LEU A 462 -5.81 -12.15 5.19
CA LEU A 462 -5.23 -11.93 3.87
C LEU A 462 -6.28 -11.83 2.77
N TYR A 463 -7.54 -12.17 3.06
CA TYR A 463 -8.59 -12.16 2.04
C TYR A 463 -9.60 -11.01 2.18
N ARG A 464 -9.60 -10.25 3.28
CA ARG A 464 -10.66 -9.27 3.59
C ARG A 464 -10.18 -7.86 3.97
N THR A 465 -8.89 -7.65 4.17
CA THR A 465 -8.37 -6.33 4.55
C THR A 465 -7.46 -5.77 3.48
N VAL A 466 -7.56 -4.47 3.26
CA VAL A 466 -6.52 -3.72 2.56
C VAL A 466 -5.25 -3.89 3.38
N TYR A 467 -4.21 -4.49 2.81
CA TYR A 467 -2.95 -4.81 3.50
C TYR A 467 -2.35 -3.61 4.24
N GLU A 468 -2.52 -2.40 3.68
CA GLU A 468 -2.02 -1.16 4.26
C GLU A 468 -2.52 -0.88 5.69
N ASN A 469 -3.64 -1.49 6.08
CA ASN A 469 -4.27 -1.28 7.39
C ASN A 469 -4.24 -2.54 8.29
N ALA A 470 -3.62 -3.63 7.84
CA ALA A 470 -3.59 -4.88 8.61
C ALA A 470 -2.58 -4.80 9.75
N PHE A 471 -3.02 -5.13 10.99
CA PHE A 471 -2.19 -5.07 12.18
C PHE A 471 -0.85 -5.79 12.04
N LEU A 472 -0.86 -7.10 11.70
CA LEU A 472 0.37 -7.88 11.59
C LEU A 472 1.33 -7.31 10.54
N TRP A 473 0.77 -6.82 9.42
CA TRP A 473 1.54 -6.23 8.35
C TRP A 473 2.28 -4.96 8.79
N ASN A 474 1.57 -4.06 9.45
CA ASN A 474 2.14 -2.82 9.93
C ASN A 474 3.03 -3.03 11.15
N LEU A 475 2.68 -3.96 12.05
CA LEU A 475 3.47 -4.26 13.25
C LEU A 475 4.90 -4.64 12.91
N PHE A 476 5.08 -5.62 12.02
CA PHE A 476 6.42 -6.12 11.71
C PHE A 476 7.25 -5.17 10.85
N ARG A 477 6.63 -4.24 10.12
CA ARG A 477 7.32 -3.26 9.29
C ARG A 477 7.67 -1.97 10.02
N LEU A 478 6.75 -1.48 10.86
CA LEU A 478 6.89 -0.17 11.50
C LEU A 478 7.42 -0.26 12.93
N ASN A 479 7.18 -1.38 13.62
CA ASN A 479 7.62 -1.61 14.99
C ASN A 479 8.21 -3.01 15.16
N PHE A 480 9.22 -3.31 14.32
CA PHE A 480 9.81 -4.65 14.20
C PHE A 480 10.21 -5.26 15.54
N LYS A 481 10.87 -4.49 16.41
CA LYS A 481 11.38 -5.02 17.68
C LYS A 481 10.27 -5.51 18.61
N VAL A 482 9.19 -4.74 18.74
CA VAL A 482 8.02 -5.13 19.56
C VAL A 482 7.32 -6.32 18.90
N GLY A 483 7.04 -6.23 17.61
CA GLY A 483 6.35 -7.28 16.85
C GLY A 483 7.10 -8.60 16.85
N PHE A 484 8.41 -8.58 16.63
CA PHE A 484 9.25 -9.78 16.61
C PHE A 484 9.24 -10.49 17.97
N HIS A 485 9.40 -9.76 19.05
CA HIS A 485 9.36 -10.35 20.39
C HIS A 485 7.97 -10.90 20.74
N TRP A 486 6.92 -10.16 20.37
CA TRP A 486 5.54 -10.61 20.53
C TRP A 486 5.27 -11.89 19.74
N ALA A 487 5.66 -11.94 18.45
CA ALA A 487 5.44 -13.09 17.62
C ALA A 487 6.12 -14.36 18.17
N ILE A 488 7.34 -14.24 18.69
CA ILE A 488 8.04 -15.36 19.33
C ILE A 488 7.25 -15.86 20.56
N GLN A 489 6.78 -14.95 21.41
CA GLN A 489 6.02 -15.31 22.60
C GLN A 489 4.68 -15.95 22.24
N PHE A 490 3.97 -15.36 21.29
CA PHE A 490 2.69 -15.86 20.79
C PHE A 490 2.83 -17.27 20.19
N ILE A 491 3.75 -17.46 19.27
CA ILE A 491 3.98 -18.77 18.62
C ILE A 491 4.46 -19.82 19.64
N ASN A 492 5.37 -19.44 20.55
CA ASN A 492 5.81 -20.36 21.60
C ASN A 492 4.64 -20.84 22.46
N ARG A 493 3.70 -19.96 22.81
CA ARG A 493 2.54 -20.27 23.64
C ARG A 493 1.58 -21.21 22.91
N VAL A 494 1.20 -20.91 21.67
CA VAL A 494 0.22 -21.70 20.93
C VAL A 494 0.78 -23.09 20.55
N ILE A 495 2.07 -23.19 20.23
CA ILE A 495 2.71 -24.47 19.92
C ILE A 495 2.89 -25.32 21.19
N LEU A 496 3.23 -24.72 22.32
CA LEU A 496 3.32 -25.44 23.59
C LEU A 496 1.95 -25.98 24.02
N GLU A 497 0.89 -25.21 23.85
CA GLU A 497 -0.50 -25.65 24.12
C GLU A 497 -0.84 -26.87 23.26
N TYR A 498 -0.59 -26.78 21.94
CA TYR A 498 -0.82 -27.92 21.04
C TYR A 498 0.01 -29.15 21.43
N ALA A 499 1.31 -28.99 21.74
CA ALA A 499 2.17 -30.08 22.15
C ALA A 499 1.71 -30.74 23.48
N THR A 500 1.10 -29.93 24.37
CA THR A 500 0.54 -30.44 25.62
C THR A 500 -0.74 -31.23 25.41
N ASN A 501 -1.58 -30.77 24.49
CA ASN A 501 -2.86 -31.43 24.14
C ASN A 501 -2.68 -32.68 23.25
N ASN A 502 -1.58 -32.74 22.51
CA ASN A 502 -1.31 -33.80 21.52
C ASN A 502 0.09 -34.39 21.65
N PRO A 503 0.47 -34.98 22.81
CA PRO A 503 1.84 -35.45 23.08
C PRO A 503 2.27 -36.61 22.18
N GLU A 504 1.34 -37.35 21.57
CA GLU A 504 1.63 -38.43 20.63
C GLU A 504 1.95 -37.98 19.22
N TYR A 505 1.56 -36.74 18.83
CA TYR A 505 1.78 -36.20 17.47
C TYR A 505 2.93 -35.21 17.41
N VAL A 506 3.47 -34.77 18.54
CA VAL A 506 4.52 -33.74 18.61
C VAL A 506 5.75 -34.34 19.30
N ILE A 507 6.88 -34.25 18.65
CA ILE A 507 8.14 -34.73 19.20
C ILE A 507 9.09 -33.55 19.53
N LYS A 508 10.07 -33.83 20.37
CA LYS A 508 11.22 -32.93 20.58
C LYS A 508 12.34 -33.32 19.67
N ILE A 509 12.69 -32.44 18.76
CA ILE A 509 13.85 -32.58 17.90
C ILE A 509 15.04 -31.82 18.49
N LYS A 510 16.25 -32.21 18.08
CA LYS A 510 17.51 -31.61 18.53
C LYS A 510 18.21 -30.94 17.37
N VAL A 511 18.52 -29.67 17.53
CA VAL A 511 19.28 -28.86 16.57
C VAL A 511 20.60 -28.48 17.26
N LYS A 512 21.73 -28.83 16.63
CA LYS A 512 23.06 -28.44 17.09
C LYS A 512 23.44 -27.11 16.44
N ILE A 513 23.65 -26.09 17.25
CA ILE A 513 24.05 -24.75 16.81
C ILE A 513 25.55 -24.70 16.65
N SER A 514 26.04 -24.54 15.43
CA SER A 514 27.47 -24.63 15.10
C SER A 514 28.35 -23.62 15.84
N GLU A 515 27.85 -22.38 16.00
CA GLU A 515 28.62 -21.30 16.62
C GLU A 515 28.88 -21.50 18.12
N SER A 516 27.88 -22.00 18.83
CA SER A 516 27.97 -22.24 20.29
C SER A 516 28.27 -23.70 20.65
N ASN A 517 28.25 -24.60 19.68
CA ASN A 517 28.29 -26.06 19.86
C ASN A 517 27.19 -26.59 20.81
N ALA A 518 26.14 -25.80 21.06
CA ALA A 518 25.03 -26.15 21.95
C ALA A 518 23.99 -26.97 21.19
N ILE A 519 23.41 -27.96 21.88
CA ILE A 519 22.24 -28.68 21.37
C ILE A 519 20.99 -28.11 22.01
N LYS A 520 20.03 -27.65 21.17
CA LYS A 520 18.74 -27.18 21.60
C LYS A 520 17.60 -28.09 21.18
N GLU A 521 16.59 -28.17 22.03
CA GLU A 521 15.39 -28.95 21.76
C GLU A 521 14.24 -28.07 21.34
N TYR A 522 13.52 -28.48 20.28
CA TYR A 522 12.36 -27.77 19.74
C TYR A 522 11.19 -28.72 19.59
N TRP A 523 10.00 -28.26 19.97
CA TRP A 523 8.77 -28.99 19.71
C TRP A 523 8.37 -28.89 18.25
N GLY A 524 7.97 -30.03 17.64
CA GLY A 524 7.51 -30.00 16.26
C GLY A 524 7.02 -31.31 15.69
N ASN A 525 6.41 -31.18 14.51
CA ASN A 525 6.07 -32.27 13.60
C ASN A 525 6.05 -31.74 12.15
N GLY A 526 5.88 -32.65 11.17
CA GLY A 526 5.88 -32.27 9.76
C GLY A 526 4.82 -31.24 9.37
N ASN A 527 3.64 -31.27 9.99
CA ASN A 527 2.57 -30.31 9.73
C ASN A 527 2.92 -28.90 10.23
N MET A 528 3.59 -28.81 11.38
CA MET A 528 4.07 -27.54 11.92
C MET A 528 5.17 -26.92 11.04
N TRP A 529 6.02 -27.74 10.40
CA TRP A 529 7.00 -27.24 9.46
C TRP A 529 6.38 -26.61 8.23
N LEU A 530 5.22 -27.14 7.79
CA LEU A 530 4.44 -26.59 6.68
C LEU A 530 3.81 -25.23 6.96
N ALA A 531 3.78 -24.77 8.21
CA ALA A 531 3.32 -23.40 8.55
C ALA A 531 4.12 -22.32 7.80
N GLY A 532 5.39 -22.58 7.49
CA GLY A 532 6.25 -21.69 6.73
C GLY A 532 5.78 -21.39 5.30
N ILE A 533 4.96 -22.28 4.71
CA ILE A 533 4.35 -22.12 3.38
C ILE A 533 2.82 -21.92 3.44
N ARG A 534 2.27 -21.55 4.60
CA ARG A 534 0.84 -21.31 4.81
C ARG A 534 -0.04 -22.51 4.40
N ASP A 535 0.40 -23.73 4.67
CA ASP A 535 -0.44 -24.91 4.47
C ASP A 535 -1.58 -24.93 5.49
N HIS A 536 -2.74 -25.42 5.06
CA HIS A 536 -3.96 -25.53 5.88
C HIS A 536 -3.88 -26.54 7.03
N ASN A 537 -2.74 -27.18 7.25
CA ASN A 537 -2.56 -28.14 8.33
C ASN A 537 -2.39 -27.50 9.71
N VAL A 538 -2.03 -26.22 9.77
CA VAL A 538 -2.00 -25.40 10.98
C VAL A 538 -3.09 -24.33 10.92
N PRO A 539 -3.52 -23.74 12.06
CA PRO A 539 -4.43 -22.60 12.06
C PRO A 539 -3.92 -21.44 11.20
N THR A 540 -4.81 -20.84 10.41
CA THR A 540 -4.47 -19.78 9.46
C THR A 540 -3.73 -18.61 10.12
N LEU A 541 -4.14 -18.24 11.33
CA LEU A 541 -3.48 -17.14 12.07
C LEU A 541 -1.99 -17.40 12.33
N ILE A 542 -1.61 -18.63 12.68
CA ILE A 542 -0.18 -18.99 12.87
C ILE A 542 0.59 -18.79 11.55
N GLY A 543 0.02 -19.29 10.45
CA GLY A 543 0.58 -19.08 9.12
C GLY A 543 0.72 -17.61 8.75
N ASP A 544 -0.29 -16.79 9.07
CA ASP A 544 -0.29 -15.35 8.78
C ASP A 544 0.75 -14.59 9.61
N VAL A 545 0.91 -14.93 10.90
CA VAL A 545 1.95 -14.32 11.75
C VAL A 545 3.34 -14.62 11.17
N ILE A 546 3.62 -15.88 10.84
CA ILE A 546 4.90 -16.29 10.27
C ILE A 546 5.13 -15.64 8.90
N PHE A 547 4.11 -15.60 8.05
CA PHE A 547 4.19 -14.99 6.73
C PHE A 547 4.52 -13.50 6.82
N CYS A 548 3.75 -12.72 7.59
CA CYS A 548 3.97 -11.27 7.71
C CYS A 548 5.34 -10.95 8.33
N LEU A 549 5.76 -11.74 9.32
CA LEU A 549 7.08 -11.58 9.95
C LEU A 549 8.22 -11.91 8.96
N LYS A 550 8.11 -13.02 8.26
CA LYS A 550 9.08 -13.44 7.23
C LYS A 550 9.21 -12.39 6.14
N GLU A 551 8.10 -11.91 5.60
CA GLU A 551 8.06 -10.86 4.58
C GLU A 551 8.70 -9.55 5.03
N ALA A 552 8.45 -9.13 6.29
CA ALA A 552 9.07 -7.93 6.84
C ALA A 552 10.59 -8.07 6.95
N ILE A 553 11.09 -9.24 7.38
CA ILE A 553 12.52 -9.51 7.48
C ILE A 553 13.17 -9.55 6.10
N ILE A 554 12.61 -10.33 5.16
CA ILE A 554 13.14 -10.47 3.80
C ILE A 554 13.15 -9.12 3.09
N SER A 555 12.06 -8.36 3.15
CA SER A 555 11.99 -7.03 2.56
C SER A 555 13.03 -6.06 3.15
N SER A 556 13.26 -6.12 4.46
CA SER A 556 14.29 -5.29 5.11
C SER A 556 15.70 -5.68 4.67
N LEU A 557 16.00 -6.98 4.56
CA LEU A 557 17.28 -7.47 4.07
C LEU A 557 17.50 -7.12 2.59
N GLU A 558 16.49 -7.20 1.73
CA GLU A 558 16.59 -6.80 0.32
C GLU A 558 16.88 -5.30 0.16
N ILE A 559 16.23 -4.44 0.96
CA ILE A 559 16.49 -2.99 0.95
C ILE A 559 17.94 -2.71 1.37
N CYS A 560 18.44 -3.40 2.39
CA CYS A 560 19.75 -3.19 2.96
C CYS A 560 20.85 -4.03 2.30
N LYS A 561 20.57 -4.81 1.27
CA LYS A 561 21.46 -5.75 0.60
C LYS A 561 22.80 -5.15 0.15
N LYS A 562 22.82 -3.84 -0.17
CA LYS A 562 24.05 -3.12 -0.53
C LYS A 562 24.97 -2.84 0.67
N ASP A 563 24.43 -2.83 1.88
CA ASP A 563 25.19 -2.71 3.13
C ASP A 563 25.37 -4.10 3.75
N HIS A 564 26.47 -4.74 3.39
CA HIS A 564 26.76 -6.11 3.82
C HIS A 564 26.89 -6.22 5.34
N GLU A 565 27.49 -5.23 6.01
CA GLU A 565 27.66 -5.25 7.46
C GLU A 565 26.31 -5.23 8.19
N PHE A 566 25.42 -4.34 7.78
CA PHE A 566 24.07 -4.28 8.32
C PHE A 566 23.26 -5.55 8.00
N THR A 567 23.35 -6.08 6.78
CA THR A 567 22.65 -7.29 6.35
C THR A 567 23.03 -8.48 7.23
N VAL A 568 24.33 -8.69 7.45
CA VAL A 568 24.85 -9.77 8.32
C VAL A 568 24.44 -9.55 9.77
N ALA A 569 24.57 -8.32 10.29
CA ALA A 569 24.24 -8.02 11.68
C ALA A 569 22.73 -8.22 11.96
N PHE A 570 21.86 -7.77 11.06
CA PHE A 570 20.42 -7.92 11.21
C PHE A 570 19.97 -9.38 11.09
N ALA A 571 20.50 -10.13 10.10
CA ALA A 571 20.22 -11.55 9.95
C ALA A 571 20.67 -12.33 11.19
N ASN A 572 21.87 -12.07 11.73
CA ASN A 572 22.37 -12.71 12.94
C ASN A 572 21.51 -12.36 14.17
N TYR A 573 21.07 -11.10 14.32
CA TYR A 573 20.14 -10.73 15.38
C TYR A 573 18.85 -11.55 15.34
N VAL A 574 18.29 -11.77 14.15
CA VAL A 574 17.08 -12.60 13.96
C VAL A 574 17.38 -14.05 14.34
N LYS A 575 18.46 -14.63 13.83
CA LYS A 575 18.89 -16.02 14.08
C LYS A 575 19.12 -16.29 15.56
N GLU A 576 19.94 -15.46 16.22
CA GLU A 576 20.26 -15.57 17.63
C GLU A 576 19.02 -15.40 18.53
N THR A 577 18.15 -14.47 18.19
CA THR A 577 16.90 -14.25 18.92
C THR A 577 15.98 -15.46 18.82
N ILE A 578 15.80 -16.03 17.64
CA ILE A 578 15.02 -17.26 17.45
C ILE A 578 15.68 -18.42 18.22
N TYR A 579 16.96 -18.65 18.04
CA TYR A 579 17.65 -19.72 18.76
C TYR A 579 17.60 -19.55 20.28
N SER A 580 17.69 -18.32 20.79
CA SER A 580 17.68 -18.10 22.23
C SER A 580 16.29 -18.20 22.87
N LYS A 581 15.24 -17.75 22.15
CA LYS A 581 13.90 -17.56 22.73
C LYS A 581 12.84 -18.53 22.21
N SER A 582 13.06 -19.22 21.07
CA SER A 582 12.08 -20.18 20.55
C SER A 582 12.21 -21.54 21.22
N ASN A 583 11.06 -22.22 21.36
CA ASN A 583 10.95 -23.60 21.81
C ASN A 583 10.32 -24.54 20.76
N ASN A 584 10.12 -24.08 19.53
CA ASN A 584 9.39 -24.78 18.48
C ASN A 584 10.01 -24.60 17.10
N ILE A 585 9.66 -25.50 16.20
CA ILE A 585 10.21 -25.51 14.83
C ILE A 585 9.56 -24.48 13.91
N VAL A 586 8.37 -23.99 14.22
CA VAL A 586 7.65 -23.05 13.33
C VAL A 586 8.47 -21.78 13.10
N LEU A 587 9.11 -21.27 14.16
CA LEU A 587 9.99 -20.10 14.05
C LEU A 587 11.30 -20.40 13.32
N LEU A 588 11.75 -21.66 13.29
CA LEU A 588 12.96 -22.06 12.53
C LEU A 588 12.75 -21.95 11.02
N THR A 589 11.50 -21.99 10.54
CA THR A 589 11.18 -21.77 9.11
C THR A 589 11.58 -20.38 8.61
N ILE A 590 11.71 -19.41 9.52
CA ILE A 590 12.23 -18.07 9.19
C ILE A 590 13.71 -18.12 8.88
N ILE A 591 14.49 -18.86 9.70
CA ILE A 591 15.95 -19.05 9.48
C ILE A 591 16.17 -19.78 8.15
N GLU A 592 15.37 -20.80 7.88
CA GLU A 592 15.41 -21.54 6.62
C GLU A 592 15.17 -20.60 5.44
N SER A 593 14.09 -19.83 5.46
CA SER A 593 13.74 -18.92 4.37
C SER A 593 14.78 -17.83 4.13
N ILE A 594 15.37 -17.25 5.19
CA ILE A 594 16.45 -16.27 5.06
C ILE A 594 17.68 -16.91 4.42
N GLY A 595 18.10 -18.08 4.90
CA GLY A 595 19.31 -18.76 4.40
C GLY A 595 19.19 -19.15 2.93
N MET A 596 18.01 -19.58 2.49
CA MET A 596 17.78 -19.94 1.09
C MET A 596 17.62 -18.71 0.19
N HIS A 597 16.98 -17.65 0.67
CA HIS A 597 16.76 -16.44 -0.12
C HIS A 597 18.05 -15.62 -0.31
N PHE A 598 18.89 -15.55 0.74
CA PHE A 598 20.14 -14.77 0.76
C PHE A 598 21.38 -15.67 0.78
N GLU A 599 21.34 -16.75 0.04
CA GLU A 599 22.40 -17.76 -0.02
C GLU A 599 23.78 -17.15 -0.34
N ASN A 600 23.84 -16.19 -1.26
CA ASN A 600 25.09 -15.54 -1.66
C ASN A 600 25.59 -14.51 -0.64
N GLU A 601 24.68 -13.77 -0.02
CA GLU A 601 24.98 -12.72 0.95
C GLU A 601 25.22 -13.28 2.36
N LEU A 602 24.59 -14.42 2.68
CA LEU A 602 24.62 -15.08 3.99
C LEU A 602 24.96 -16.58 3.83
N PRO A 603 26.15 -16.92 3.27
CA PRO A 603 26.48 -18.29 2.97
C PRO A 603 26.51 -19.15 4.24
N GLY A 604 25.84 -20.29 4.20
CA GLY A 604 25.76 -21.21 5.33
C GLY A 604 24.86 -20.78 6.50
N TYR A 605 24.05 -19.76 6.35
CA TYR A 605 23.20 -19.20 7.41
C TYR A 605 22.24 -20.23 8.02
N ALA A 606 21.60 -21.07 7.20
CA ALA A 606 20.60 -22.05 7.63
C ALA A 606 21.17 -23.45 7.86
N LEU A 607 22.49 -23.67 7.74
CA LEU A 607 23.11 -24.99 7.82
C LEU A 607 22.86 -25.74 9.13
N ASP A 608 22.72 -25.01 10.26
CA ASP A 608 22.45 -25.62 11.56
C ASP A 608 21.15 -26.45 11.56
N LEU A 609 20.17 -26.11 10.74
CA LEU A 609 18.92 -26.84 10.61
C LEU A 609 19.10 -28.25 10.08
N ALA A 610 20.12 -28.47 9.25
CA ALA A 610 20.49 -29.77 8.72
C ALA A 610 21.04 -30.73 9.79
N THR A 611 21.39 -30.27 11.00
CA THR A 611 21.82 -31.13 12.10
C THR A 611 20.68 -32.00 12.67
N SER A 612 19.42 -31.69 12.35
CA SER A 612 18.28 -32.56 12.66
C SER A 612 17.78 -33.24 11.39
N ILE A 613 17.84 -34.56 11.38
CA ILE A 613 17.40 -35.35 10.25
C ILE A 613 15.88 -35.26 10.04
N GLU A 614 15.13 -35.08 11.11
CA GLU A 614 13.67 -34.90 11.07
C GLU A 614 13.32 -33.62 10.28
N LEU A 615 14.04 -32.51 10.51
CA LEU A 615 13.86 -31.29 9.73
C LEU A 615 14.16 -31.50 8.26
N VAL A 616 15.23 -32.24 7.94
CA VAL A 616 15.56 -32.54 6.53
C VAL A 616 14.44 -33.32 5.85
N HIS A 617 13.86 -34.30 6.53
CA HIS A 617 12.70 -35.06 6.00
C HIS A 617 11.45 -34.21 5.82
N TRP A 618 11.09 -33.40 6.83
CA TRP A 618 9.90 -32.54 6.75
C TRP A 618 10.07 -31.48 5.69
N ASP A 619 11.26 -30.96 5.53
CA ASP A 619 11.57 -29.97 4.52
C ASP A 619 11.57 -30.55 3.09
N THR A 620 12.05 -31.76 2.92
CA THR A 620 11.90 -32.47 1.64
C THR A 620 10.43 -32.66 1.27
N THR A 621 9.57 -32.92 2.25
CA THR A 621 8.13 -33.03 2.05
C THR A 621 7.53 -31.67 1.67
N ARG A 622 7.90 -30.60 2.37
CA ARG A 622 7.52 -29.22 2.03
C ARG A 622 7.85 -28.88 0.58
N TYR A 623 9.09 -29.12 0.20
CA TYR A 623 9.59 -28.86 -1.15
C TYR A 623 8.82 -29.61 -2.23
N MET A 624 8.54 -30.91 -1.99
CA MET A 624 7.75 -31.72 -2.91
C MET A 624 6.31 -31.25 -3.05
N LEU A 625 5.67 -30.84 -1.96
CA LEU A 625 4.32 -30.29 -1.97
C LEU A 625 4.28 -28.95 -2.74
N TYR A 626 5.29 -28.12 -2.58
CA TYR A 626 5.41 -26.84 -3.27
C TYR A 626 5.59 -27.04 -4.78
N LYS A 627 6.52 -27.90 -5.22
CA LYS A 627 6.77 -28.18 -6.65
C LYS A 627 5.61 -28.89 -7.38
N LYS A 628 4.83 -29.68 -6.68
CA LYS A 628 3.76 -30.49 -7.31
C LYS A 628 2.42 -29.78 -7.50
N ASN A 629 2.25 -28.53 -7.07
CA ASN A 629 0.94 -27.85 -7.09
C ASN A 629 0.89 -26.57 -7.93
N PRO A 630 1.15 -26.64 -9.25
CA PRO A 630 1.09 -25.47 -10.14
C PRO A 630 -0.33 -24.89 -10.26
N THR A 631 -1.37 -25.69 -9.92
CA THR A 631 -2.78 -25.26 -9.95
C THR A 631 -3.12 -24.29 -8.81
N LYS A 632 -2.51 -24.48 -7.63
CA LYS A 632 -2.66 -23.56 -6.49
C LYS A 632 -2.02 -22.22 -6.82
N GLU A 633 -0.88 -22.24 -7.48
CA GLU A 633 -0.15 -21.08 -7.99
C GLU A 633 -1.01 -20.26 -8.98
N LEU A 634 -1.65 -20.93 -9.93
CA LEU A 634 -2.53 -20.28 -10.91
C LEU A 634 -3.78 -19.67 -10.27
N LEU A 635 -4.36 -20.35 -9.28
CA LEU A 635 -5.54 -19.88 -8.55
C LEU A 635 -5.21 -18.66 -7.68
N GLU A 636 -4.09 -18.69 -6.98
CA GLU A 636 -3.60 -17.57 -6.17
C GLU A 636 -3.26 -16.37 -7.06
N ARG A 637 -2.57 -16.55 -8.18
CA ARG A 637 -2.34 -15.51 -9.19
C ARG A 637 -3.63 -14.91 -9.72
N GLN A 638 -4.64 -15.72 -9.92
CA GLN A 638 -5.93 -15.28 -10.43
C GLN A 638 -6.71 -14.49 -9.37
N ILE A 639 -6.67 -14.92 -8.11
CA ILE A 639 -7.25 -14.21 -6.96
C ILE A 639 -6.53 -12.88 -6.74
N LEU A 640 -5.20 -12.85 -6.74
CA LEU A 640 -4.39 -11.65 -6.57
C LEU A 640 -4.59 -10.65 -7.72
N LYS A 641 -4.75 -11.16 -8.95
CA LYS A 641 -5.08 -10.35 -10.13
C LYS A 641 -6.46 -9.73 -10.02
N THR A 642 -7.43 -10.47 -9.47
CA THR A 642 -8.81 -9.99 -9.26
C THR A 642 -8.89 -8.97 -8.12
N MET A 643 -7.99 -9.03 -7.15
CA MET A 643 -7.91 -8.08 -6.03
C MET A 643 -7.15 -6.78 -6.34
N GLY A 644 -6.56 -6.66 -7.53
CA GLY A 644 -5.89 -5.44 -7.97
C GLY A 644 -4.65 -5.05 -7.15
N ILE A 645 -3.94 -6.03 -6.54
CA ILE A 645 -2.78 -5.78 -5.68
C ILE A 645 -1.48 -6.05 -6.48
N PRO A 646 -0.88 -5.01 -7.10
CA PRO A 646 0.33 -5.17 -7.93
C PRO A 646 1.55 -5.64 -7.12
N GLU A 647 1.65 -5.21 -5.88
CA GLU A 647 2.78 -5.50 -4.98
C GLU A 647 2.90 -6.99 -4.59
N LEU A 648 1.80 -7.72 -4.64
CA LEU A 648 1.80 -9.16 -4.40
C LEU A 648 2.34 -9.97 -5.59
N LYS A 649 2.42 -9.39 -6.77
CA LYS A 649 3.05 -10.03 -7.93
C LYS A 649 4.57 -10.15 -7.73
N ASP A 650 5.18 -9.11 -7.18
CA ASP A 650 6.62 -9.10 -6.90
C ASP A 650 6.96 -10.03 -5.72
N ARG A 651 6.03 -10.23 -4.78
CA ARG A 651 6.17 -11.16 -3.64
C ARG A 651 6.09 -12.62 -4.05
N TYR A 652 5.24 -12.94 -5.00
CA TYR A 652 5.17 -14.29 -5.55
C TYR A 652 6.47 -14.69 -6.24
N GLU A 653 7.21 -13.71 -6.79
CA GLU A 653 8.56 -13.93 -7.33
C GLU A 653 9.62 -14.09 -6.22
N LEU A 654 9.39 -13.53 -5.02
CA LEU A 654 10.23 -13.76 -3.84
C LEU A 654 10.08 -15.19 -3.31
N ASP A 655 8.87 -15.73 -3.25
CA ASP A 655 8.65 -17.14 -2.89
C ASP A 655 9.27 -18.12 -3.89
N LYS A 656 9.42 -17.74 -5.16
CA LYS A 656 10.14 -18.56 -6.15
C LYS A 656 11.63 -18.70 -5.89
N LYS A 657 12.25 -17.77 -5.16
CA LYS A 657 13.67 -17.87 -4.80
C LYS A 657 13.92 -18.88 -3.68
N CYS A 658 12.91 -19.32 -2.95
CA CYS A 658 13.02 -20.41 -1.95
C CYS A 658 12.87 -21.82 -2.57
N ASP A 659 13.35 -22.01 -3.78
CA ASP A 659 13.21 -23.24 -4.56
C ASP A 659 14.16 -24.38 -4.11
N LEU A 660 14.84 -24.25 -2.99
CA LEU A 660 15.72 -25.27 -2.43
C LEU A 660 15.09 -25.95 -1.21
N SER A 661 15.37 -27.24 -1.06
CA SER A 661 15.19 -27.94 0.22
C SER A 661 16.44 -27.80 1.09
N ILE A 662 16.35 -28.05 2.40
CA ILE A 662 17.53 -28.13 3.29
C ILE A 662 18.56 -29.10 2.72
N GLN A 663 18.12 -30.24 2.20
CA GLN A 663 19.00 -31.22 1.53
C GLN A 663 19.75 -30.58 0.37
N GLU A 664 19.06 -29.93 -0.55
CA GLU A 664 19.67 -29.30 -1.72
C GLU A 664 20.54 -28.09 -1.31
N TYR A 665 20.15 -27.34 -0.29
CA TYR A 665 20.94 -26.24 0.25
C TYR A 665 22.31 -26.71 0.80
N VAL A 666 22.32 -27.81 1.57
CA VAL A 666 23.57 -28.41 2.06
C VAL A 666 24.47 -28.89 0.90
N SER A 667 23.87 -29.54 -0.11
CA SER A 667 24.62 -30.00 -1.29
C SER A 667 25.16 -28.82 -2.10
N HIS A 668 24.33 -27.78 -2.31
CA HIS A 668 24.69 -26.58 -3.04
C HIS A 668 25.81 -25.80 -2.35
N THR A 669 25.73 -25.68 -1.03
CA THR A 669 26.76 -25.02 -0.23
C THR A 669 28.15 -25.71 -0.36
N GLN A 670 28.20 -27.01 -0.45
CA GLN A 670 29.47 -27.75 -0.67
C GLN A 670 30.08 -27.51 -2.05
N ILE A 671 29.29 -27.16 -3.06
CA ILE A 671 29.72 -27.02 -4.45
C ILE A 671 30.14 -25.59 -4.77
N TYR A 672 29.42 -24.62 -4.26
CA TYR A 672 29.49 -23.21 -4.76
C TYR A 672 30.17 -22.23 -3.79
N PHE A 673 30.40 -22.60 -2.51
CA PHE A 673 30.98 -21.70 -1.52
C PHE A 673 32.43 -22.02 -1.14
N ASP A 674 33.06 -21.15 -0.37
CA ASP A 674 34.43 -21.23 0.03
C ASP A 674 34.70 -22.38 1.04
N SER A 675 35.96 -22.63 1.31
CA SER A 675 36.39 -23.75 2.18
C SER A 675 35.87 -23.61 3.62
N ILE A 676 35.65 -22.37 4.12
CA ILE A 676 35.17 -22.13 5.49
C ILE A 676 33.74 -22.63 5.63
N VAL A 677 32.90 -22.31 4.67
CA VAL A 677 31.47 -22.71 4.65
C VAL A 677 31.37 -24.22 4.32
N GLN A 678 32.23 -24.73 3.43
CA GLN A 678 32.33 -26.18 3.13
C GLN A 678 32.70 -26.96 4.38
N ASP A 679 33.73 -26.54 5.15
CA ASP A 679 34.15 -27.21 6.38
C ASP A 679 33.02 -27.25 7.43
N LYS A 680 32.20 -26.20 7.50
CA LYS A 680 30.99 -26.18 8.33
C LYS A 680 29.99 -27.25 7.88
N CYS A 681 29.76 -27.39 6.57
CA CYS A 681 28.91 -28.46 6.01
C CYS A 681 29.45 -29.83 6.37
N TYR A 682 30.78 -30.08 6.18
CA TYR A 682 31.40 -31.35 6.48
C TYR A 682 31.29 -31.68 7.97
N GLY A 683 31.47 -30.70 8.86
CA GLY A 683 31.28 -30.89 10.30
C GLY A 683 29.84 -31.29 10.68
N ILE A 684 28.84 -30.79 9.95
CA ILE A 684 27.45 -31.20 10.14
C ILE A 684 27.20 -32.62 9.65
N LEU A 685 27.70 -32.97 8.47
CA LEU A 685 27.57 -34.32 7.94
C LEU A 685 28.27 -35.35 8.84
N ASP A 686 29.51 -35.07 9.30
CA ASP A 686 30.23 -35.94 10.20
C ASP A 686 29.52 -36.10 11.55
N TYR A 687 28.88 -35.02 12.05
CA TYR A 687 28.03 -35.12 13.23
C TYR A 687 26.84 -36.06 12.99
N LEU A 688 26.13 -35.93 11.87
CA LEU A 688 25.00 -36.80 11.53
C LEU A 688 25.43 -38.26 11.39
N TYR A 689 26.56 -38.54 10.71
CA TYR A 689 27.13 -39.90 10.62
C TYR A 689 27.53 -40.45 11.99
N SER A 690 27.88 -39.60 12.95
CA SER A 690 28.24 -40.04 14.30
C SER A 690 27.04 -40.48 15.14
N ILE A 691 25.87 -39.97 14.87
CA ILE A 691 24.62 -40.24 15.64
C ILE A 691 23.68 -41.23 14.95
N ILE A 692 23.71 -41.32 13.61
CA ILE A 692 22.85 -42.18 12.81
C ILE A 692 23.69 -43.31 12.21
N LYS A 693 23.40 -44.59 12.59
CA LYS A 693 24.12 -45.72 12.14
C LYS A 693 23.62 -46.26 10.80
N ASN A 694 24.51 -46.83 10.00
CA ASN A 694 24.15 -47.51 8.77
C ASN A 694 23.64 -48.93 9.07
N ASP A 695 22.40 -49.02 9.54
CA ASP A 695 21.72 -50.26 9.82
C ASP A 695 20.30 -50.27 9.19
N ALA A 696 19.62 -51.38 9.26
CA ALA A 696 18.30 -51.53 8.63
C ALA A 696 17.23 -50.65 9.24
N GLU A 697 17.35 -50.25 10.52
CA GLU A 697 16.42 -49.41 11.22
C GLU A 697 16.54 -47.94 10.79
N ASN A 698 17.78 -47.49 10.62
CA ASN A 698 18.08 -46.10 10.27
C ASN A 698 18.40 -45.91 8.76
N ALA A 699 18.19 -46.91 7.94
CA ALA A 699 18.60 -46.90 6.53
C ALA A 699 18.03 -45.74 5.71
N GLN A 700 16.81 -45.31 6.03
CA GLN A 700 16.17 -44.16 5.36
C GLN A 700 16.83 -42.82 5.75
N ASP A 701 17.13 -42.65 7.02
CA ASP A 701 17.83 -41.46 7.54
C ASP A 701 19.25 -41.41 7.02
N TYR A 702 19.92 -42.55 7.01
CA TYR A 702 21.28 -42.67 6.47
C TYR A 702 21.32 -42.36 4.97
N LEU A 703 20.32 -42.81 4.20
CA LEU A 703 20.18 -42.47 2.79
C LEU A 703 20.06 -40.96 2.60
N GLN A 704 19.30 -40.28 3.48
CA GLN A 704 19.11 -38.83 3.39
C GLN A 704 20.46 -38.11 3.63
N ILE A 705 21.26 -38.55 4.59
CA ILE A 705 22.59 -37.98 4.85
C ILE A 705 23.51 -38.19 3.64
N GLN A 706 23.51 -39.37 3.04
CA GLN A 706 24.31 -39.67 1.86
C GLN A 706 23.90 -38.83 0.65
N LYS A 707 22.62 -38.54 0.51
CA LYS A 707 22.14 -37.64 -0.55
C LYS A 707 22.58 -36.19 -0.36
N MET A 708 22.86 -35.76 0.86
CA MET A 708 23.37 -34.41 1.14
C MET A 708 24.91 -34.36 0.97
N ASP A 709 25.62 -35.48 1.09
CA ASP A 709 27.09 -35.53 1.09
C ASP A 709 27.63 -35.54 -0.33
N MET A 710 28.24 -34.43 -0.74
CA MET A 710 28.89 -34.34 -2.05
C MET A 710 30.37 -34.73 -2.05
N ARG A 711 30.93 -35.15 -0.90
CA ARG A 711 32.31 -35.68 -0.82
C ARG A 711 32.38 -36.97 -1.59
N GLY A 712 33.17 -37.00 -2.64
CA GLY A 712 33.30 -38.19 -3.50
C GLY A 712 32.14 -38.40 -4.48
N ALA A 713 31.25 -37.42 -4.69
CA ALA A 713 30.21 -37.49 -5.67
C ALA A 713 30.76 -37.74 -7.08
N LYS A 714 30.10 -38.60 -7.84
CA LYS A 714 30.47 -38.91 -9.23
C LYS A 714 29.99 -37.83 -10.17
N ALA A 715 30.92 -37.20 -10.88
CA ALA A 715 30.61 -36.20 -11.89
C ALA A 715 30.32 -36.83 -13.25
N THR A 716 29.17 -36.65 -13.81
CA THR A 716 28.78 -37.12 -15.16
C THR A 716 28.44 -35.91 -16.03
N LYS A 717 29.18 -35.71 -17.12
CA LYS A 717 28.93 -34.63 -18.07
C LYS A 717 27.70 -34.96 -18.95
N ILE A 718 26.66 -34.15 -18.86
CA ILE A 718 25.45 -34.31 -19.67
C ILE A 718 25.55 -33.52 -20.96
N THR A 719 25.99 -32.25 -20.88
CA THR A 719 26.29 -31.36 -22.01
C THR A 719 27.58 -30.59 -21.74
N ASP A 720 28.04 -29.76 -22.69
CA ASP A 720 29.25 -28.94 -22.50
C ASP A 720 29.15 -27.99 -21.29
N ASN A 721 27.94 -27.60 -20.92
CA ASN A 721 27.69 -26.64 -19.82
C ASN A 721 26.94 -27.23 -18.61
N ILE A 722 26.65 -28.56 -18.63
CA ILE A 722 25.88 -29.22 -17.59
C ILE A 722 26.64 -30.45 -17.11
N ILE A 723 27.02 -30.46 -15.83
CA ILE A 723 27.60 -31.58 -15.11
C ILE A 723 26.60 -32.04 -14.06
N MET A 724 26.22 -33.27 -14.06
CA MET A 724 25.42 -33.90 -13.02
C MET A 724 26.36 -34.50 -11.97
N LEU A 725 26.10 -34.15 -10.70
CA LEU A 725 26.82 -34.74 -9.54
C LEU A 725 25.89 -35.74 -8.87
N GLU A 726 26.35 -36.97 -8.76
CA GLU A 726 25.61 -38.04 -8.11
C GLU A 726 26.32 -38.39 -6.79
N PRO A 727 25.66 -38.27 -5.62
CA PRO A 727 26.24 -38.63 -4.33
C PRO A 727 26.50 -40.13 -4.28
N GLN A 728 27.51 -40.54 -3.51
CA GLN A 728 27.79 -41.95 -3.29
C GLN A 728 26.83 -42.56 -2.27
N ILE A 729 26.04 -43.52 -2.71
CA ILE A 729 25.09 -44.25 -1.86
C ILE A 729 25.65 -45.66 -1.64
N SER A 730 25.67 -46.13 -0.40
CA SER A 730 26.26 -47.44 -0.05
C SER A 730 25.55 -48.08 1.16
N GLY A 731 25.73 -49.39 1.32
CA GLY A 731 25.24 -50.13 2.46
C GLY A 731 23.72 -50.39 2.44
N GLU A 732 23.04 -50.28 3.59
CA GLU A 732 21.59 -50.52 3.67
C GLU A 732 20.78 -49.47 2.90
N ALA A 733 21.30 -48.26 2.78
CA ALA A 733 20.70 -47.20 2.00
C ALA A 733 20.64 -47.54 0.49
N GLU A 734 21.63 -48.23 -0.06
CA GLU A 734 21.65 -48.66 -1.46
C GLU A 734 20.48 -49.61 -1.76
N LYS A 735 20.17 -50.52 -0.83
CA LYS A 735 19.02 -51.45 -0.98
C LYS A 735 17.70 -50.73 -1.09
N ILE A 736 17.54 -49.58 -0.38
CA ILE A 736 16.35 -48.75 -0.48
C ILE A 736 16.25 -48.13 -1.88
N VAL A 737 17.34 -47.57 -2.38
CA VAL A 737 17.35 -46.96 -3.73
C VAL A 737 17.02 -48.02 -4.79
N LEU A 738 17.65 -49.20 -4.73
CA LEU A 738 17.36 -50.26 -5.68
C LEU A 738 15.88 -50.67 -5.66
N ARG A 739 15.29 -50.84 -4.46
CA ARG A 739 13.87 -51.14 -4.33
C ARG A 739 12.97 -49.99 -4.91
N GLN A 740 13.32 -48.74 -4.67
CA GLN A 740 12.59 -47.59 -5.21
C GLN A 740 12.72 -47.51 -6.73
N GLU A 741 13.88 -47.81 -7.28
CA GLU A 741 14.08 -47.89 -8.74
C GLU A 741 13.24 -49.01 -9.35
N GLU A 742 13.25 -50.17 -8.75
CA GLU A 742 12.42 -51.32 -9.23
C GLU A 742 10.93 -50.97 -9.18
N PHE A 743 10.47 -50.34 -8.10
CA PHE A 743 9.08 -49.89 -7.98
C PHE A 743 8.72 -48.80 -8.97
N ASN A 744 9.64 -47.89 -9.28
CA ASN A 744 9.40 -46.78 -10.18
C ASN A 744 9.58 -47.11 -11.66
N LYS A 745 10.28 -48.17 -12.01
CA LYS A 745 10.49 -48.56 -13.41
C LYS A 745 9.24 -48.69 -14.22
N PRO A 746 8.14 -49.31 -13.77
CA PRO A 746 6.87 -49.35 -14.53
C PRO A 746 6.27 -47.95 -14.71
N LYS A 747 6.31 -47.13 -13.69
CA LYS A 747 5.76 -45.77 -13.73
C LYS A 747 6.55 -44.84 -14.66
N GLN A 748 7.87 -44.99 -14.69
CA GLN A 748 8.74 -44.26 -15.62
C GLN A 748 8.50 -44.70 -17.06
N ARG A 749 8.33 -45.99 -17.31
CA ARG A 749 7.96 -46.52 -18.64
C ARG A 749 6.60 -46.01 -19.08
N LEU A 750 5.61 -45.94 -18.19
CA LEU A 750 4.30 -45.38 -18.44
C LEU A 750 4.37 -43.89 -18.79
N ASN A 751 5.05 -43.10 -17.99
CA ASN A 751 5.21 -41.67 -18.23
C ASN A 751 5.97 -41.36 -19.53
N ALA A 752 7.01 -42.14 -19.84
CA ALA A 752 7.73 -42.00 -21.11
C ALA A 752 6.84 -42.33 -22.30
N ALA A 753 5.98 -43.35 -22.17
CA ALA A 753 5.05 -43.73 -23.22
C ALA A 753 3.94 -42.67 -23.40
N ILE A 754 3.40 -42.11 -22.30
CA ILE A 754 2.42 -40.99 -22.34
C ILE A 754 3.06 -39.75 -22.97
N LYS A 755 4.26 -39.39 -22.57
CA LYS A 755 4.99 -38.24 -23.15
C LYS A 755 5.18 -38.42 -24.64
N LYS A 756 5.62 -39.59 -25.06
CA LYS A 756 5.81 -39.90 -26.49
C LYS A 756 4.51 -39.79 -27.28
N CYS A 757 3.38 -40.24 -26.72
CA CYS A 757 2.07 -40.04 -27.35
C CYS A 757 1.70 -38.56 -27.47
N ASN A 758 1.91 -37.78 -26.43
CA ASN A 758 1.61 -36.34 -26.43
C ASN A 758 2.50 -35.56 -27.41
N ASP A 759 3.81 -35.86 -27.46
CA ASP A 759 4.76 -35.22 -28.37
C ASP A 759 4.37 -35.49 -29.85
N ASN A 760 3.92 -36.72 -30.15
CA ASN A 760 3.44 -37.09 -31.48
C ASN A 760 2.10 -36.41 -31.84
N MET A 761 1.23 -36.15 -30.89
CA MET A 761 -0.01 -35.40 -31.12
C MET A 761 0.21 -33.90 -31.34
N VAL A 762 1.14 -33.32 -30.60
CA VAL A 762 1.43 -31.87 -30.68
C VAL A 762 2.23 -31.50 -31.94
N SER A 763 3.12 -32.39 -32.40
CA SER A 763 3.97 -32.13 -33.57
C SER A 763 3.22 -32.17 -34.89
N GLY A 764 1.99 -32.66 -34.92
CA GLY A 764 1.19 -32.84 -36.17
C GLY A 764 1.76 -33.89 -37.15
N GLN A 765 2.92 -34.48 -36.81
CA GLN A 765 3.51 -35.63 -37.54
C GLN A 765 3.19 -36.91 -36.74
N ILE A 766 2.07 -37.52 -37.09
CA ILE A 766 1.67 -38.79 -36.45
C ILE A 766 2.57 -39.90 -36.98
N ASP A 767 3.63 -40.23 -36.25
CA ASP A 767 4.34 -41.49 -36.42
C ASP A 767 3.47 -42.61 -35.83
N LEU A 768 2.64 -43.16 -36.66
CA LEU A 768 1.62 -44.17 -36.25
C LEU A 768 2.23 -45.41 -35.61
N PRO A 769 3.33 -46.01 -36.09
CA PRO A 769 4.00 -47.13 -35.43
C PRO A 769 4.48 -46.81 -34.03
N SER A 770 5.14 -45.67 -33.84
CA SER A 770 5.68 -45.21 -32.55
C SER A 770 4.58 -44.89 -31.53
N THR A 771 3.47 -44.32 -32.00
CA THR A 771 2.30 -44.02 -31.16
C THR A 771 1.57 -45.30 -30.74
N LEU A 772 1.41 -46.28 -31.64
CA LEU A 772 0.82 -47.56 -31.34
C LEU A 772 1.66 -48.40 -30.32
N ASP A 773 2.98 -48.35 -30.44
CA ASP A 773 3.85 -49.00 -29.45
C ASP A 773 3.77 -48.36 -28.07
N ALA A 774 3.72 -47.03 -28.01
CA ALA A 774 3.51 -46.30 -26.77
C ALA A 774 2.13 -46.63 -26.12
N ILE A 775 1.07 -46.69 -26.94
CA ILE A 775 -0.29 -47.12 -26.47
C ILE A 775 -0.28 -48.57 -25.96
N LYS A 776 0.41 -49.46 -26.62
CA LYS A 776 0.55 -50.86 -26.13
C LYS A 776 1.22 -50.92 -24.77
N VAL A 777 2.31 -50.18 -24.57
CA VAL A 777 3.01 -50.07 -23.28
C VAL A 777 2.06 -49.53 -22.19
N ILE A 778 1.28 -48.49 -22.50
CA ILE A 778 0.30 -47.94 -21.61
C ILE A 778 -0.77 -48.99 -21.21
N LEU A 779 -1.32 -49.68 -22.19
CA LEU A 779 -2.33 -50.69 -21.94
C LEU A 779 -1.77 -51.94 -21.17
N GLU A 780 -0.53 -52.34 -21.40
CA GLU A 780 0.09 -53.40 -20.63
C GLU A 780 0.30 -53.01 -19.15
N LEU A 781 0.79 -51.77 -18.91
CA LEU A 781 1.03 -51.29 -17.56
C LEU A 781 -0.22 -50.94 -16.78
N MET A 782 -1.32 -50.60 -17.46
CA MET A 782 -2.65 -50.40 -16.85
C MET A 782 -3.38 -51.70 -16.52
N LYS A 783 -2.95 -52.87 -17.02
CA LYS A 783 -3.47 -54.18 -16.65
C LYS A 783 -2.96 -54.67 -15.31
N ASP A 784 -1.82 -54.21 -14.85
CA ASP A 784 -1.30 -54.49 -13.53
C ASP A 784 -2.07 -53.64 -12.50
N THR A 785 -3.03 -54.30 -11.82
CA THR A 785 -4.02 -53.69 -10.90
C THR A 785 -3.43 -53.05 -9.64
N ASP A 786 -2.12 -53.12 -9.45
CA ASP A 786 -1.41 -52.48 -8.32
C ASP A 786 -0.90 -51.05 -8.61
N MET A 787 -1.27 -50.44 -9.74
CA MET A 787 -0.85 -49.08 -10.13
C MET A 787 -1.98 -48.05 -10.12
N ALA A 788 -3.18 -48.37 -9.58
CA ALA A 788 -4.29 -47.44 -9.45
C ALA A 788 -4.25 -46.60 -8.19
#